data_8a0fb512367ea5e0dfdd8fd81c206c9a
#
_entry.id   8a0fb512367ea5e0dfdd8fd81c206c9a
#
_cell.length_a   1.000
_cell.length_b   1.000
_cell.length_c   1.000
_cell.angle_alpha   90.00
_cell.angle_beta   90.00
_cell.angle_gamma   90.00
#
_symmetry.space_group_name_H-M   'P 1'
#
loop_
_entity.id
_entity.type
_entity.pdbx_description
1 polymer ?
#
loop_
_entity_poly.entity_id
_entity_poly.type
_entity_poly.pdbx_seq_one_letter_code
_entity_poly.pdbx_strand_id
1 'polypeptide(L)'
;LYLLVTVMVIFAGLVINGRLFGQGPLAQAQVVSSPTLTPKERNYKPTLGITPTAVQPSTEIPTASEPPQSPPSSESLADQVSPSLTSTAEPVQASSTISPTQKRLFWTVANEPGTIYLSMIEGDRKRLFAYHPQSLPFTRLTNGAWDDITPSISPDGKRLAFASNRHGYWDIFILNLTTGKVLQITDTPAYEAAPSWSPDGQWLVYESYVPIDNGNSSLQDDLPSDSDLNLDIFIRQVADEDAEGGETVRLTNHPSADFSPAWSPTGRHIAFVSDRSGENEIWLADLDRIDDRFQNFSQNPTASDENPAWSPDGVSLAWASTSSGYKTLKVMDTTASKPVEHQIGSGGQPVWNPDGSLLFVTLTTPNQTYLTGYLVDETGLALPPLNLPGPLYGMSWGPYVIQDARPLSIRDAAQVTPTPLWQPALTPVVGIPAGRQQLVMVEDVEAPDPMLNDLVDESFIALREALATQIGWDYLINLENAFVPLTAPLYPGMLNDWLYTGRAFTLNPAPINAGWMVVTRQDYGSETYWRVFLKTRFQDGSQGQPMHVRPWDFHARFNGNPHTYEQGGEFRQSIPAGYWIDFTELARSYGWKRLPALTTWRSAIQTARYNEFIHPDGLDWNAAMREIYPAQAIYTPTPVLPPVHTPTRTPWPTRTPTPTRTPWPTRTPSPTTVRSSS
;
A
#
# COMPACT_ATOMS: atom_id res chain seq x y z
N LEU A 1 54.29 7.55 -12.93
CA LEU A 1 55.12 8.27 -11.93
C LEU A 1 54.24 8.97 -10.91
N TYR A 2 53.14 9.61 -11.30
CA TYR A 2 52.22 10.27 -10.35
C TYR A 2 51.49 9.28 -9.44
N LEU A 3 51.15 8.10 -9.96
CA LEU A 3 50.45 7.07 -9.18
C LEU A 3 51.35 6.44 -8.07
N LEU A 4 52.63 6.35 -8.33
CA LEU A 4 53.61 5.79 -7.38
C LEU A 4 53.92 6.73 -6.23
N VAL A 5 53.87 8.04 -6.45
CA VAL A 5 54.06 9.06 -5.41
C VAL A 5 52.87 9.15 -4.47
N THR A 6 51.64 9.00 -5.00
CA THR A 6 50.40 9.04 -4.19
C THR A 6 50.28 7.82 -3.25
N VAL A 7 50.71 6.64 -3.67
CA VAL A 7 50.73 5.44 -2.85
C VAL A 7 51.77 5.51 -1.76
N MET A 8 52.95 6.14 -2.03
CA MET A 8 53.99 6.32 -0.97
C MET A 8 53.59 7.33 0.11
N VAL A 9 52.82 8.37 -0.23
CA VAL A 9 52.33 9.35 0.76
C VAL A 9 51.26 8.73 1.67
N ILE A 10 50.42 7.86 1.16
CA ILE A 10 49.42 7.16 1.96
C ILE A 10 50.07 6.14 2.90
N PHE A 11 51.11 5.42 2.48
CA PHE A 11 51.83 4.50 3.34
C PHE A 11 52.69 5.21 4.42
N ALA A 12 53.25 6.38 4.12
CA ALA A 12 53.98 7.18 5.12
C ALA A 12 53.04 7.78 6.19
N GLY A 13 51.80 8.14 5.82
CA GLY A 13 50.78 8.63 6.76
C GLY A 13 50.30 7.57 7.76
N LEU A 14 50.22 6.32 7.34
CA LEU A 14 49.80 5.20 8.21
C LEU A 14 50.89 4.75 9.21
N VAL A 15 52.15 4.99 8.90
CA VAL A 15 53.29 4.63 9.81
C VAL A 15 53.54 5.69 10.89
N ILE A 16 53.17 6.94 10.66
CA ILE A 16 53.37 8.05 11.62
C ILE A 16 52.28 8.08 12.70
N ASN A 17 51.05 7.63 12.42
CA ASN A 17 49.97 7.58 13.42
C ASN A 17 49.96 6.34 14.33
N GLY A 18 50.84 5.37 14.11
CA GLY A 18 50.95 4.14 14.89
C GLY A 18 51.84 4.21 16.17
N ARG A 19 52.36 5.40 16.57
CA ARG A 19 53.36 5.47 17.66
C ARG A 19 53.04 6.43 18.80
N LEU A 20 51.76 6.68 19.08
CA LEU A 20 51.42 7.57 20.20
C LEU A 20 50.24 7.09 21.07
N PHE A 21 50.16 5.82 21.40
CA PHE A 21 49.36 5.41 22.58
C PHE A 21 50.05 4.25 23.30
N GLY A 22 50.35 4.48 24.56
CA GLY A 22 51.07 3.59 25.44
C GLY A 22 50.30 2.33 25.79
N GLN A 23 51.07 1.31 26.11
CA GLN A 23 50.62 0.00 26.56
C GLN A 23 49.84 0.07 27.87
N GLY A 24 48.54 -0.26 27.85
CA GLY A 24 47.80 -0.71 29.01
C GLY A 24 47.53 -2.22 28.88
N PRO A 25 47.38 -2.97 29.98
CA PRO A 25 47.38 -4.44 29.93
C PRO A 25 46.18 -5.00 29.23
N LEU A 26 46.43 -5.95 28.33
CA LEU A 26 45.46 -6.79 27.65
C LEU A 26 44.59 -7.57 28.65
N ALA A 27 43.37 -7.17 28.85
CA ALA A 27 42.35 -8.02 29.45
C ALA A 27 42.01 -9.16 28.46
N GLN A 28 42.24 -10.40 28.84
CA GLN A 28 41.80 -11.58 28.11
C GLN A 28 40.26 -11.57 28.03
N ALA A 29 39.73 -11.41 26.85
CA ALA A 29 38.33 -11.64 26.58
C ALA A 29 38.09 -13.18 26.67
N GLN A 30 37.39 -13.60 27.71
CA GLN A 30 36.84 -14.94 27.76
C GLN A 30 35.81 -15.12 26.65
N VAL A 31 36.05 -16.07 25.76
CA VAL A 31 35.08 -16.57 24.81
C VAL A 31 33.99 -17.27 25.61
N VAL A 32 32.86 -16.59 25.80
CA VAL A 32 31.64 -17.21 26.30
C VAL A 32 31.05 -17.99 25.13
N SER A 33 31.17 -19.29 25.19
CA SER A 33 30.49 -20.21 24.28
C SER A 33 28.99 -20.05 24.42
N SER A 34 28.35 -19.68 23.31
CA SER A 34 26.88 -19.67 23.20
C SER A 34 26.33 -21.06 23.50
N PRO A 35 25.27 -21.19 24.31
CA PRO A 35 24.63 -22.46 24.54
C PRO A 35 23.95 -22.95 23.27
N THR A 36 24.33 -24.13 22.81
CA THR A 36 23.65 -24.89 21.75
C THR A 36 22.23 -25.19 22.22
N LEU A 37 21.26 -24.52 21.63
CA LEU A 37 19.85 -24.83 21.85
C LEU A 37 19.51 -26.10 21.07
N THR A 38 19.33 -27.19 21.78
CA THR A 38 18.68 -28.40 21.26
C THR A 38 17.27 -28.08 20.82
N PRO A 39 16.77 -28.62 19.69
CA PRO A 39 15.39 -28.42 19.24
C PRO A 39 14.44 -29.01 20.28
N LYS A 40 13.70 -28.13 20.94
CA LYS A 40 12.60 -28.52 21.81
C LYS A 40 11.38 -28.68 20.91
N GLU A 41 10.88 -29.90 20.74
CA GLU A 41 9.58 -30.16 20.14
C GLU A 41 8.53 -29.27 20.77
N ARG A 42 8.03 -28.28 20.04
CA ARG A 42 6.89 -27.46 20.43
C ARG A 42 5.62 -28.21 20.05
N ASN A 43 5.11 -29.00 20.99
CA ASN A 43 3.72 -29.39 20.97
C ASN A 43 2.87 -28.14 21.17
N TYR A 44 2.33 -27.59 20.09
CA TYR A 44 1.40 -26.50 20.11
C TYR A 44 0.03 -27.04 20.57
N LYS A 45 -0.29 -26.90 21.86
CA LYS A 45 -1.65 -27.03 22.36
C LYS A 45 -2.26 -25.62 22.41
N PRO A 46 -3.29 -25.30 21.62
CA PRO A 46 -4.03 -24.07 21.81
C PRO A 46 -4.80 -24.14 23.13
N THR A 47 -4.46 -23.29 24.06
CA THR A 47 -5.23 -23.11 25.30
C THR A 47 -6.40 -22.19 24.97
N LEU A 48 -7.49 -22.77 24.48
CA LEU A 48 -8.79 -22.11 24.40
C LEU A 48 -9.47 -22.23 25.76
N GLY A 49 -9.32 -21.22 26.58
CA GLY A 49 -10.13 -20.99 27.76
C GLY A 49 -11.38 -20.18 27.42
N ILE A 50 -12.37 -20.79 26.79
CA ILE A 50 -13.73 -20.25 26.74
C ILE A 50 -14.68 -21.40 27.07
N THR A 51 -15.32 -21.33 28.22
CA THR A 51 -16.40 -22.21 28.66
C THR A 51 -17.65 -21.87 27.83
N PRO A 52 -18.21 -22.77 27.04
CA PRO A 52 -19.51 -22.50 26.41
C PRO A 52 -20.60 -22.60 27.47
N THR A 53 -21.33 -21.54 27.69
CA THR A 53 -22.61 -21.55 28.39
C THR A 53 -23.59 -22.32 27.51
N ALA A 54 -24.06 -23.46 28.03
CA ALA A 54 -25.07 -24.27 27.37
C ALA A 54 -26.40 -23.52 27.32
N VAL A 55 -26.84 -23.15 26.13
CA VAL A 55 -28.21 -22.76 25.85
C VAL A 55 -29.00 -24.05 25.61
N GLN A 56 -29.97 -24.32 26.42
CA GLN A 56 -30.92 -25.44 26.25
C GLN A 56 -31.72 -25.26 24.95
N PRO A 57 -31.92 -26.30 24.17
CA PRO A 57 -32.80 -26.22 22.99
C PRO A 57 -34.26 -26.22 23.45
N SER A 58 -34.99 -25.20 23.11
CA SER A 58 -36.45 -25.14 23.15
C SER A 58 -36.99 -26.04 22.03
N THR A 59 -37.67 -27.09 22.45
CA THR A 59 -38.43 -28.00 21.59
C THR A 59 -39.75 -27.36 21.23
N GLU A 60 -39.86 -26.79 20.02
CA GLU A 60 -41.14 -26.73 19.30
C GLU A 60 -40.86 -26.97 17.82
N ILE A 61 -41.35 -28.11 17.36
CA ILE A 61 -41.38 -28.53 15.95
C ILE A 61 -42.66 -27.95 15.33
N PRO A 62 -42.59 -27.06 14.36
CA PRO A 62 -43.73 -26.78 13.52
C PRO A 62 -43.86 -27.90 12.43
N THR A 63 -45.00 -28.43 12.37
CA THR A 63 -45.48 -29.46 11.38
C THR A 63 -45.19 -29.02 9.95
N ALA A 64 -44.66 -29.94 9.17
CA ALA A 64 -44.40 -29.81 7.75
C ALA A 64 -45.73 -29.49 6.98
N SER A 65 -45.69 -28.39 6.25
CA SER A 65 -46.65 -28.11 5.20
C SER A 65 -46.15 -28.71 3.86
N GLU A 66 -47.07 -29.41 3.16
CA GLU A 66 -46.85 -30.07 1.88
C GLU A 66 -46.21 -29.21 0.81
N PRO A 67 -45.42 -29.83 -0.12
CA PRO A 67 -44.86 -29.12 -1.24
C PRO A 67 -45.94 -28.80 -2.30
N PRO A 68 -45.83 -27.65 -3.00
CA PRO A 68 -46.79 -27.30 -4.06
C PRO A 68 -46.64 -28.23 -5.26
N GLN A 69 -47.77 -28.68 -5.76
CA GLN A 69 -47.93 -29.54 -6.92
C GLN A 69 -47.44 -28.87 -8.20
N SER A 70 -46.76 -29.64 -9.04
CA SER A 70 -46.36 -29.32 -10.40
C SER A 70 -47.57 -29.07 -11.30
N PRO A 71 -47.51 -28.13 -12.26
CA PRO A 71 -48.57 -27.98 -13.26
C PRO A 71 -48.53 -29.14 -14.28
N PRO A 72 -49.70 -29.50 -14.85
CA PRO A 72 -49.86 -30.70 -15.67
C PRO A 72 -49.19 -30.54 -17.04
N SER A 73 -48.55 -31.64 -17.48
CA SER A 73 -48.08 -31.88 -18.83
C SER A 73 -49.23 -31.85 -19.84
N SER A 74 -49.14 -31.00 -20.85
CA SER A 74 -50.01 -31.06 -22.05
C SER A 74 -49.39 -31.93 -23.13
N GLU A 75 -50.21 -32.82 -23.60
CA GLU A 75 -49.97 -33.82 -24.61
C GLU A 75 -49.56 -33.29 -26.00
N SER A 76 -48.77 -34.11 -26.64
CA SER A 76 -48.49 -34.24 -28.08
C SER A 76 -49.69 -34.00 -29.00
N LEU A 77 -49.52 -33.12 -29.98
CA LEU A 77 -50.18 -33.26 -31.29
C LEU A 77 -49.15 -33.02 -32.38
N ALA A 78 -48.81 -34.12 -33.03
CA ALA A 78 -48.05 -34.12 -34.26
C ALA A 78 -49.00 -33.77 -35.45
N ASP A 79 -48.36 -33.37 -36.55
CA ASP A 79 -48.86 -33.18 -37.91
C ASP A 79 -49.55 -31.84 -38.26
N GLN A 80 -48.84 -30.99 -38.97
CA GLN A 80 -49.00 -30.77 -40.42
C GLN A 80 -48.27 -29.52 -40.92
N VAL A 81 -47.61 -29.73 -42.07
CA VAL A 81 -47.40 -28.78 -43.16
C VAL A 81 -46.27 -27.77 -43.04
N SER A 82 -45.18 -28.09 -43.71
CA SER A 82 -44.22 -27.11 -44.25
C SER A 82 -44.86 -26.20 -45.28
N PRO A 83 -44.52 -24.91 -45.27
CA PRO A 83 -43.98 -24.27 -46.46
C PRO A 83 -42.63 -23.66 -46.27
N SER A 84 -41.77 -24.00 -47.19
CA SER A 84 -40.49 -23.36 -47.48
C SER A 84 -40.70 -21.85 -47.67
N LEU A 85 -40.09 -21.05 -46.77
CA LEU A 85 -39.86 -19.63 -47.01
C LEU A 85 -38.35 -19.37 -46.89
N THR A 86 -37.76 -19.22 -48.05
CA THR A 86 -36.45 -18.61 -48.25
C THR A 86 -36.53 -17.19 -47.68
N SER A 87 -36.01 -17.01 -46.46
CA SER A 87 -35.78 -15.69 -45.89
C SER A 87 -34.30 -15.33 -46.11
N THR A 88 -34.08 -14.50 -47.10
CA THR A 88 -32.89 -13.69 -47.25
C THR A 88 -32.78 -12.81 -46.01
N ALA A 89 -31.96 -13.23 -45.05
CA ALA A 89 -31.57 -12.36 -43.94
C ALA A 89 -30.64 -11.29 -44.48
N GLU A 90 -31.16 -10.10 -44.69
CA GLU A 90 -30.30 -8.88 -44.70
C GLU A 90 -29.61 -8.75 -43.35
N PRO A 91 -28.30 -8.37 -43.35
CA PRO A 91 -27.63 -8.10 -42.11
C PRO A 91 -28.28 -6.88 -41.46
N VAL A 92 -28.95 -7.08 -40.33
CA VAL A 92 -29.37 -6.00 -39.45
C VAL A 92 -28.11 -5.33 -38.99
N GLN A 93 -27.71 -4.23 -39.63
CA GLN A 93 -26.80 -3.27 -39.05
C GLN A 93 -27.49 -2.75 -37.80
N ALA A 94 -27.00 -3.22 -36.64
CA ALA A 94 -27.27 -2.58 -35.39
C ALA A 94 -26.61 -1.18 -35.44
N SER A 95 -27.34 -0.20 -35.96
CA SER A 95 -27.04 1.20 -35.76
C SER A 95 -27.22 1.46 -34.27
N SER A 96 -26.14 1.29 -33.51
CA SER A 96 -26.03 1.86 -32.20
C SER A 96 -26.02 3.38 -32.38
N THR A 97 -27.20 3.98 -32.35
CA THR A 97 -27.36 5.43 -32.22
C THR A 97 -26.77 5.81 -30.88
N ILE A 98 -25.48 6.18 -30.88
CA ILE A 98 -24.81 6.77 -29.73
C ILE A 98 -25.61 8.02 -29.36
N SER A 99 -26.04 8.09 -28.10
CA SER A 99 -26.74 9.26 -27.55
C SER A 99 -25.97 10.55 -27.88
N PRO A 100 -26.65 11.67 -28.18
CA PRO A 100 -25.98 12.94 -28.40
C PRO A 100 -25.02 13.33 -27.26
N THR A 101 -25.38 13.00 -26.02
CA THR A 101 -24.53 13.18 -24.82
C THR A 101 -23.25 12.33 -24.89
N GLN A 102 -23.36 11.05 -25.27
CA GLN A 102 -22.16 10.21 -25.46
C GLN A 102 -21.26 10.68 -26.60
N LYS A 103 -21.86 11.17 -27.69
CA LYS A 103 -21.08 11.78 -28.78
C LYS A 103 -20.34 13.03 -28.31
N ARG A 104 -20.95 13.87 -27.49
CA ARG A 104 -20.32 15.08 -26.93
C ARG A 104 -19.17 14.70 -26.00
N LEU A 105 -19.35 13.72 -25.14
CA LEU A 105 -18.35 13.19 -24.21
C LEU A 105 -17.09 12.69 -24.96
N PHE A 106 -17.26 11.86 -26.00
CA PHE A 106 -16.14 11.38 -26.80
C PHE A 106 -15.41 12.51 -27.53
N TRP A 107 -16.13 13.54 -27.99
CA TRP A 107 -15.55 14.66 -28.71
C TRP A 107 -14.78 15.62 -27.79
N THR A 108 -15.22 15.83 -26.55
CA THR A 108 -14.57 16.74 -25.62
C THR A 108 -13.17 16.21 -25.25
N VAL A 109 -13.05 14.98 -24.87
CA VAL A 109 -11.75 14.34 -24.53
C VAL A 109 -10.85 14.18 -25.76
N ALA A 110 -11.46 13.98 -26.94
CA ALA A 110 -10.74 13.75 -28.18
C ALA A 110 -10.04 14.97 -28.74
N ASN A 111 -10.58 16.16 -28.46
CA ASN A 111 -10.09 17.42 -29.04
C ASN A 111 -9.33 18.29 -28.03
N GLU A 112 -9.21 17.86 -26.76
CA GLU A 112 -8.43 18.56 -25.77
C GLU A 112 -6.95 18.50 -26.12
N PRO A 113 -6.31 19.64 -26.36
CA PRO A 113 -4.87 19.67 -26.55
C PRO A 113 -4.17 19.37 -25.23
N GLY A 114 -3.00 18.72 -25.30
CA GLY A 114 -2.18 18.54 -24.12
C GLY A 114 -1.58 17.17 -23.99
N THR A 115 -0.97 16.92 -22.86
CA THR A 115 -0.34 15.63 -22.52
C THR A 115 -0.52 15.36 -21.04
N ILE A 116 -0.90 14.13 -20.71
CA ILE A 116 -0.93 13.61 -19.36
C ILE A 116 0.43 13.00 -19.05
N TYR A 117 1.08 13.48 -18.01
CA TYR A 117 2.32 12.96 -17.49
C TYR A 117 2.00 12.13 -16.24
N LEU A 118 2.52 10.91 -16.18
CA LEU A 118 2.21 10.01 -15.07
C LEU A 118 3.43 9.15 -14.72
N SER A 119 3.51 8.74 -13.47
CA SER A 119 4.48 7.77 -13.00
C SER A 119 3.80 6.44 -12.77
N MET A 120 4.29 5.39 -13.45
CA MET A 120 3.81 4.01 -13.31
C MET A 120 4.96 3.08 -13.01
N ILE A 121 4.63 1.97 -12.34
CA ILE A 121 5.56 0.86 -12.21
C ILE A 121 5.70 0.13 -13.57
N GLU A 122 6.92 -0.13 -13.96
CA GLU A 122 7.27 -0.95 -15.11
C GLU A 122 8.43 -1.87 -14.74
N GLY A 123 8.15 -3.16 -14.65
CA GLY A 123 9.05 -4.08 -14.01
C GLY A 123 9.10 -3.82 -12.50
N ASP A 124 10.31 -3.62 -11.98
CA ASP A 124 10.59 -3.30 -10.57
C ASP A 124 10.80 -1.79 -10.31
N ARG A 125 10.62 -0.95 -11.34
CA ARG A 125 10.93 0.49 -11.30
C ARG A 125 9.73 1.35 -11.62
N LYS A 126 9.66 2.51 -10.96
CA LYS A 126 8.70 3.56 -11.22
C LYS A 126 9.30 4.49 -12.29
N ARG A 127 8.55 4.72 -13.38
CA ARG A 127 9.03 5.48 -14.53
C ARG A 127 8.02 6.53 -14.95
N LEU A 128 8.51 7.61 -15.55
CA LEU A 128 7.67 8.64 -16.13
C LEU A 128 7.21 8.26 -17.53
N PHE A 129 5.92 8.51 -17.79
CA PHE A 129 5.28 8.33 -19.07
C PHE A 129 4.51 9.59 -19.47
N ALA A 130 4.40 9.77 -20.78
CA ALA A 130 3.49 10.71 -21.40
C ALA A 130 2.37 9.93 -22.09
N TYR A 131 1.14 10.44 -22.01
CA TYR A 131 -0.05 9.81 -22.54
C TYR A 131 -1.06 10.86 -23.03
N HIS A 132 -1.75 10.55 -24.12
CA HIS A 132 -2.97 11.23 -24.53
C HIS A 132 -3.94 10.21 -25.12
N PRO A 133 -5.22 10.21 -24.74
CA PRO A 133 -6.18 9.15 -25.09
C PRO A 133 -6.28 8.84 -26.59
N GLN A 134 -6.03 9.83 -27.46
CA GLN A 134 -6.19 9.66 -28.91
C GLN A 134 -4.91 9.83 -29.71
N SER A 135 -3.98 10.67 -29.26
CA SER A 135 -2.85 11.09 -30.11
C SER A 135 -1.50 10.54 -29.63
N LEU A 136 -1.40 10.06 -28.38
CA LEU A 136 -0.15 9.61 -27.81
C LEU A 136 -0.36 8.37 -26.93
N PRO A 137 0.05 7.16 -27.36
CA PRO A 137 0.04 5.99 -26.48
C PRO A 137 1.00 6.21 -25.30
N PHE A 138 0.91 5.38 -24.27
CA PHE A 138 1.87 5.44 -23.17
C PHE A 138 3.30 5.43 -23.69
N THR A 139 3.95 6.58 -23.59
CA THR A 139 5.29 6.82 -24.09
C THR A 139 6.23 7.05 -22.93
N ARG A 140 7.19 6.17 -22.74
CA ARG A 140 8.18 6.27 -21.66
C ARG A 140 9.07 7.50 -21.85
N LEU A 141 9.26 8.27 -20.78
CA LEU A 141 10.13 9.46 -20.75
C LEU A 141 11.47 9.19 -20.08
N THR A 142 11.52 8.23 -19.13
CA THR A 142 12.73 7.89 -18.37
C THR A 142 12.96 6.38 -18.34
N ASN A 143 14.23 5.93 -18.28
CA ASN A 143 14.60 4.51 -18.36
C ASN A 143 15.79 4.13 -17.46
N GLY A 144 16.15 4.93 -16.47
CA GLY A 144 17.27 4.65 -15.56
C GLY A 144 17.03 3.47 -14.60
N ALA A 145 18.07 3.08 -13.85
CA ALA A 145 17.99 2.04 -12.82
C ALA A 145 17.51 2.59 -11.47
N TRP A 146 16.68 3.60 -11.48
CA TRP A 146 16.13 4.33 -10.34
C TRP A 146 14.63 4.54 -10.52
N ASP A 147 13.99 5.04 -9.47
CA ASP A 147 12.57 5.38 -9.47
C ASP A 147 12.37 6.87 -9.71
N ASP A 148 11.37 7.22 -10.52
CA ASP A 148 10.89 8.58 -10.78
C ASP A 148 9.39 8.65 -10.44
N ILE A 149 8.97 9.56 -9.54
CA ILE A 149 7.59 9.66 -9.03
C ILE A 149 7.08 11.09 -9.03
N THR A 150 5.79 11.26 -8.79
CA THR A 150 5.10 12.54 -8.56
C THR A 150 5.39 13.61 -9.63
N PRO A 151 5.14 13.32 -10.93
CA PRO A 151 5.36 14.29 -11.99
C PRO A 151 4.42 15.49 -11.89
N SER A 152 4.96 16.70 -12.09
CA SER A 152 4.24 17.96 -12.14
C SER A 152 4.71 18.80 -13.32
N ILE A 153 3.79 19.11 -14.23
CA ILE A 153 4.11 19.90 -15.43
C ILE A 153 4.10 21.40 -15.12
N SER A 154 5.08 22.13 -15.65
CA SER A 154 5.11 23.59 -15.50
C SER A 154 3.97 24.28 -16.26
N PRO A 155 3.57 25.49 -15.85
CA PRO A 155 2.48 26.24 -16.51
C PRO A 155 2.69 26.47 -18.00
N ASP A 156 3.94 26.61 -18.45
CA ASP A 156 4.30 26.73 -19.87
C ASP A 156 4.33 25.39 -20.62
N GLY A 157 4.15 24.26 -19.89
CA GLY A 157 4.12 22.90 -20.43
C GLY A 157 5.46 22.33 -20.89
N LYS A 158 6.58 23.03 -20.65
CA LYS A 158 7.89 22.62 -21.21
C LYS A 158 8.82 21.94 -20.22
N ARG A 159 8.55 22.06 -18.92
CA ARG A 159 9.37 21.52 -17.85
C ARG A 159 8.54 20.58 -16.99
N LEU A 160 9.02 19.38 -16.77
CA LEU A 160 8.39 18.38 -15.90
C LEU A 160 9.21 18.24 -14.64
N ALA A 161 8.68 18.71 -13.49
CA ALA A 161 9.26 18.47 -12.19
C ALA A 161 8.83 17.09 -11.67
N PHE A 162 9.69 16.40 -10.94
CA PHE A 162 9.41 15.07 -10.39
C PHE A 162 10.41 14.73 -9.29
N ALA A 163 10.08 13.79 -8.41
CA ALA A 163 11.01 13.24 -7.44
C ALA A 163 11.73 12.01 -8.03
N SER A 164 13.01 11.87 -7.73
CA SER A 164 13.85 10.78 -8.21
C SER A 164 14.91 10.38 -7.20
N ASN A 165 15.17 9.07 -7.07
CA ASN A 165 16.25 8.55 -6.22
C ASN A 165 17.52 8.19 -7.01
N ARG A 166 17.74 8.82 -8.16
CA ARG A 166 18.85 8.52 -9.10
C ARG A 166 20.24 8.76 -8.53
N HIS A 167 20.38 9.58 -7.52
CA HIS A 167 21.64 9.87 -6.81
C HIS A 167 21.72 9.24 -5.41
N GLY A 168 20.79 8.33 -5.09
CA GLY A 168 20.77 7.59 -3.82
C GLY A 168 19.74 8.10 -2.82
N TYR A 169 19.41 9.40 -2.87
CA TYR A 169 18.35 10.02 -2.06
C TYR A 169 17.20 10.49 -2.95
N TRP A 170 16.05 10.74 -2.36
CA TRP A 170 14.89 11.26 -3.08
C TRP A 170 14.98 12.78 -3.17
N ASP A 171 15.34 13.27 -4.33
CA ASP A 171 15.47 14.69 -4.65
C ASP A 171 14.50 15.11 -5.74
N ILE A 172 14.25 16.42 -5.83
CA ILE A 172 13.46 17.02 -6.91
C ILE A 172 14.34 17.28 -8.14
N PHE A 173 13.86 16.84 -9.28
CA PHE A 173 14.48 17.05 -10.60
C PHE A 173 13.51 17.71 -11.56
N ILE A 174 14.04 18.38 -12.59
CA ILE A 174 13.27 18.95 -13.69
C ILE A 174 13.79 18.38 -15.01
N LEU A 175 12.90 17.74 -15.78
CA LEU A 175 13.15 17.34 -17.16
C LEU A 175 12.64 18.45 -18.09
N ASN A 176 13.52 19.04 -18.90
CA ASN A 176 13.15 19.91 -19.99
C ASN A 176 12.68 19.07 -21.19
N LEU A 177 11.39 19.14 -21.50
CA LEU A 177 10.74 18.30 -22.53
C LEU A 177 11.16 18.66 -23.95
N THR A 178 11.73 19.85 -24.16
CA THR A 178 12.18 20.30 -25.48
C THR A 178 13.65 19.96 -25.76
N THR A 179 14.48 19.94 -24.72
CA THR A 179 15.93 19.65 -24.86
C THR A 179 16.29 18.24 -24.37
N GLY A 180 15.46 17.64 -23.51
CA GLY A 180 15.73 16.36 -22.85
C GLY A 180 16.77 16.46 -21.73
N LYS A 181 17.20 17.68 -21.35
CA LYS A 181 18.12 17.91 -20.22
C LYS A 181 17.38 17.70 -18.90
N VAL A 182 18.04 17.06 -17.95
CA VAL A 182 17.54 16.89 -16.57
C VAL A 182 18.40 17.75 -15.64
N LEU A 183 17.75 18.55 -14.81
CA LEU A 183 18.37 19.41 -13.80
C LEU A 183 17.97 18.91 -12.40
N GLN A 184 18.92 18.76 -11.51
CA GLN A 184 18.68 18.52 -10.08
C GLN A 184 18.37 19.84 -9.39
N ILE A 185 17.28 19.88 -8.59
CA ILE A 185 16.83 21.09 -7.90
C ILE A 185 17.23 21.03 -6.43
N THR A 186 17.07 19.86 -5.82
CA THR A 186 17.46 19.63 -4.43
C THR A 186 18.56 18.57 -4.39
N ASP A 187 19.40 18.62 -3.34
CA ASP A 187 20.52 17.70 -3.13
C ASP A 187 20.71 17.56 -1.61
N THR A 188 19.81 16.82 -0.97
CA THR A 188 19.81 16.64 0.47
C THR A 188 19.60 15.16 0.83
N PRO A 189 20.03 14.70 2.00
CA PRO A 189 19.73 13.32 2.44
C PRO A 189 18.28 13.15 2.89
N ALA A 190 17.46 14.22 2.92
CA ALA A 190 16.03 14.12 3.23
C ALA A 190 15.25 13.50 2.07
N TYR A 191 14.10 12.91 2.37
CA TYR A 191 13.14 12.56 1.33
C TYR A 191 12.43 13.82 0.85
N GLU A 192 12.46 14.10 -0.44
CA GLU A 192 11.82 15.24 -1.07
C GLU A 192 10.98 14.79 -2.27
N ALA A 193 9.68 15.13 -2.27
CA ALA A 193 8.75 14.64 -3.28
C ALA A 193 7.55 15.57 -3.49
N ALA A 194 6.61 15.14 -4.36
CA ALA A 194 5.36 15.82 -4.67
C ALA A 194 5.54 17.30 -5.08
N PRO A 195 6.41 17.63 -6.05
CA PRO A 195 6.59 19.00 -6.49
C PRO A 195 5.32 19.55 -7.15
N SER A 196 5.01 20.83 -6.90
CA SER A 196 3.96 21.57 -7.60
C SER A 196 4.47 22.97 -7.95
N TRP A 197 4.22 23.42 -9.20
CA TRP A 197 4.74 24.68 -9.72
C TRP A 197 3.93 25.88 -9.25
N SER A 198 4.61 27.00 -9.00
CA SER A 198 3.98 28.33 -8.95
C SER A 198 3.45 28.72 -10.33
N PRO A 199 2.42 29.59 -10.42
CA PRO A 199 1.83 29.98 -11.72
C PRO A 199 2.78 30.71 -12.65
N ASP A 200 3.80 31.39 -12.11
CA ASP A 200 4.87 32.04 -12.91
C ASP A 200 5.97 31.06 -13.34
N GLY A 201 5.93 29.82 -12.84
CA GLY A 201 6.92 28.79 -13.14
C GLY A 201 8.32 29.08 -12.59
N GLN A 202 8.44 29.96 -11.57
CA GLN A 202 9.73 30.31 -10.97
C GLN A 202 9.98 29.60 -9.63
N TRP A 203 8.94 29.01 -9.03
CA TRP A 203 9.02 28.34 -7.74
C TRP A 203 8.40 26.95 -7.80
N LEU A 204 8.86 26.08 -6.91
CA LEU A 204 8.27 24.78 -6.60
C LEU A 204 7.88 24.75 -5.13
N VAL A 205 6.69 24.24 -4.82
CA VAL A 205 6.34 23.73 -3.51
C VAL A 205 6.49 22.22 -3.53
N TYR A 206 6.99 21.64 -2.44
CA TYR A 206 7.22 20.19 -2.31
C TYR A 206 7.15 19.75 -0.84
N GLU A 207 7.00 18.47 -0.60
CA GLU A 207 7.09 17.87 0.72
C GLU A 207 8.53 17.44 1.00
N SER A 208 8.98 17.59 2.26
CA SER A 208 10.30 17.11 2.70
C SER A 208 10.22 16.51 4.09
N TYR A 209 10.92 15.39 4.29
CA TYR A 209 10.95 14.65 5.55
C TYR A 209 12.15 15.09 6.38
N VAL A 210 11.90 15.96 7.35
CA VAL A 210 12.91 16.72 8.10
C VAL A 210 12.70 16.59 9.60
N PRO A 211 13.73 16.92 10.41
CA PRO A 211 13.58 16.99 11.86
C PRO A 211 12.51 17.99 12.29
N ILE A 212 11.71 17.59 13.28
CA ILE A 212 10.75 18.48 13.96
C ILE A 212 11.56 19.56 14.69
N ASP A 213 11.31 20.82 14.35
CA ASP A 213 11.95 21.94 15.03
C ASP A 213 11.24 22.24 16.36
N ASN A 214 11.71 21.62 17.43
CA ASN A 214 11.20 21.83 18.78
C ASN A 214 11.77 23.12 19.44
N GLY A 215 12.43 24.00 18.65
CA GLY A 215 13.03 25.24 19.15
C GLY A 215 14.25 25.04 20.06
N ASN A 216 14.73 23.82 20.18
CA ASN A 216 15.83 23.42 21.07
C ASN A 216 17.02 22.80 20.33
N SER A 217 17.10 22.97 19.03
CA SER A 217 18.18 22.42 18.20
C SER A 217 19.49 23.20 18.41
N SER A 218 20.23 22.81 19.43
CA SER A 218 21.67 22.92 19.35
C SER A 218 22.11 21.92 18.28
N LEU A 219 22.55 22.43 17.15
CA LEU A 219 23.16 21.66 16.05
C LEU A 219 24.48 21.03 16.56
N GLN A 220 24.40 19.93 17.28
CA GLN A 220 25.56 19.19 17.75
C GLN A 220 25.28 17.70 17.71
N ASP A 221 25.83 17.07 16.68
CA ASP A 221 26.33 15.68 16.53
C ASP A 221 25.43 14.45 16.84
N ASP A 222 24.21 14.60 17.30
CA ASP A 222 23.30 13.45 17.42
C ASP A 222 22.37 13.39 16.19
N LEU A 223 22.44 12.32 15.42
CA LEU A 223 21.44 12.02 14.39
C LEU A 223 20.07 12.07 15.07
N PRO A 224 19.07 12.82 14.48
CA PRO A 224 17.73 12.87 15.06
C PRO A 224 17.20 11.46 15.22
N SER A 225 16.54 11.17 16.35
CA SER A 225 15.88 9.88 16.50
C SER A 225 14.74 9.78 15.49
N ASP A 226 14.40 8.57 15.04
CA ASP A 226 13.30 8.35 14.10
C ASP A 226 11.97 9.01 14.54
N SER A 227 11.81 9.26 15.85
CA SER A 227 10.63 9.93 16.41
C SER A 227 10.58 11.45 16.20
N ASP A 228 11.69 12.04 15.76
CA ASP A 228 11.83 13.48 15.63
C ASP A 228 11.77 13.96 14.18
N LEU A 229 11.47 13.06 13.24
CA LEU A 229 11.31 13.35 11.81
C LEU A 229 9.84 13.48 11.45
N ASN A 230 9.52 14.47 10.60
CA ASN A 230 8.18 14.74 10.12
C ASN A 230 8.18 15.21 8.67
N LEU A 231 7.04 15.01 7.96
CA LEU A 231 6.82 15.61 6.65
C LEU A 231 6.33 17.04 6.82
N ASP A 232 7.01 17.98 6.14
CA ASP A 232 6.65 19.38 6.08
C ASP A 232 6.71 19.91 4.64
N ILE A 233 6.04 21.02 4.41
CA ILE A 233 5.98 21.68 3.13
C ILE A 233 7.06 22.74 3.01
N PHE A 234 7.78 22.69 1.89
CA PHE A 234 8.84 23.63 1.53
C PHE A 234 8.54 24.33 0.21
N ILE A 235 9.03 25.52 0.05
CA ILE A 235 8.99 26.31 -1.19
C ILE A 235 10.42 26.59 -1.60
N ARG A 236 10.75 26.34 -2.88
CA ARG A 236 12.10 26.59 -3.42
C ARG A 236 12.03 27.32 -4.75
N GLN A 237 12.89 28.33 -4.89
CA GLN A 237 13.07 29.03 -6.15
C GLN A 237 13.79 28.12 -7.14
N VAL A 238 13.22 28.04 -8.36
CA VAL A 238 13.87 27.37 -9.49
C VAL A 238 14.79 28.37 -10.15
N ALA A 239 16.09 28.22 -9.91
CA ALA A 239 17.10 29.04 -10.56
C ALA A 239 17.12 28.78 -12.08
N ASP A 240 17.55 29.76 -12.87
CA ASP A 240 17.88 29.54 -14.29
C ASP A 240 18.97 28.45 -14.40
N GLU A 241 19.00 27.78 -15.56
CA GLU A 241 19.81 26.54 -15.79
C GLU A 241 21.28 26.60 -15.37
N ASP A 242 21.84 27.81 -15.18
CA ASP A 242 23.24 28.05 -14.83
C ASP A 242 23.46 28.68 -13.42
N ALA A 243 22.38 28.86 -12.62
CA ALA A 243 22.48 29.51 -11.31
C ALA A 243 22.53 28.45 -10.19
N GLU A 244 23.63 28.45 -9.42
CA GLU A 244 23.73 27.69 -8.18
C GLU A 244 22.86 28.36 -7.11
N GLY A 245 21.94 27.55 -6.49
CA GLY A 245 21.31 27.88 -5.23
C GLY A 245 20.07 28.79 -5.28
N GLY A 246 18.90 28.25 -5.52
CA GLY A 246 17.62 28.95 -5.26
C GLY A 246 17.33 29.08 -3.77
N GLU A 247 16.62 30.15 -3.38
CA GLU A 247 16.10 30.34 -2.02
C GLU A 247 15.14 29.20 -1.64
N THR A 248 15.26 28.67 -0.42
CA THR A 248 14.36 27.63 0.12
C THR A 248 13.72 28.16 1.40
N VAL A 249 12.41 28.05 1.50
CA VAL A 249 11.62 28.46 2.66
C VAL A 249 10.78 27.29 3.16
N ARG A 250 10.86 26.98 4.45
CA ARG A 250 9.97 26.02 5.11
C ARG A 250 8.62 26.72 5.35
N LEU A 251 7.55 26.21 4.77
CA LEU A 251 6.20 26.79 4.87
C LEU A 251 5.46 26.30 6.12
N THR A 252 5.57 25.00 6.43
CA THR A 252 4.94 24.39 7.61
C THR A 252 5.98 23.91 8.61
N ASN A 253 5.59 23.91 9.89
CA ASN A 253 6.42 23.43 11.00
C ASN A 253 5.47 22.96 12.12
N HIS A 254 4.66 21.94 11.83
CA HIS A 254 3.72 21.36 12.78
C HIS A 254 4.17 19.94 13.14
N PRO A 255 3.97 19.43 14.38
CA PRO A 255 4.31 18.04 14.74
C PRO A 255 3.55 16.98 13.93
N SER A 256 2.42 17.32 13.35
CA SER A 256 1.68 16.47 12.43
C SER A 256 2.25 16.54 11.03
N ALA A 257 2.11 15.47 10.27
CA ALA A 257 2.60 15.39 8.91
C ALA A 257 1.82 16.31 7.97
N ASP A 258 2.56 17.10 7.17
CA ASP A 258 2.04 17.94 6.10
C ASP A 258 2.66 17.48 4.77
N PHE A 259 1.83 17.10 3.78
CA PHE A 259 2.30 16.46 2.55
C PHE A 259 1.38 16.70 1.35
N SER A 260 1.77 16.23 0.16
CA SER A 260 1.03 16.35 -1.10
C SER A 260 0.59 17.78 -1.41
N PRO A 261 1.49 18.77 -1.47
CA PRO A 261 1.14 20.15 -1.74
C PRO A 261 0.70 20.38 -3.19
N ALA A 262 -0.24 21.30 -3.39
CA ALA A 262 -0.70 21.78 -4.69
C ALA A 262 -0.78 23.31 -4.69
N TRP A 263 0.01 23.96 -5.56
CA TRP A 263 0.00 25.41 -5.69
C TRP A 263 -1.20 25.88 -6.51
N SER A 264 -1.95 26.86 -6.01
CA SER A 264 -3.06 27.44 -6.74
C SER A 264 -2.60 28.22 -7.99
N PRO A 265 -3.27 28.09 -9.15
CA PRO A 265 -2.98 28.90 -10.34
C PRO A 265 -3.10 30.41 -10.12
N THR A 266 -3.80 30.85 -9.06
CA THR A 266 -3.88 32.28 -8.68
C THR A 266 -2.62 32.78 -7.96
N GLY A 267 -1.74 31.85 -7.51
CA GLY A 267 -0.49 32.15 -6.82
C GLY A 267 -0.61 32.37 -5.31
N ARG A 268 -1.82 32.64 -4.82
CA ARG A 268 -2.02 33.03 -3.41
C ARG A 268 -2.05 31.87 -2.43
N HIS A 269 -2.64 30.74 -2.83
CA HIS A 269 -2.88 29.63 -1.92
C HIS A 269 -2.06 28.39 -2.28
N ILE A 270 -1.67 27.63 -1.26
CA ILE A 270 -1.17 26.26 -1.40
C ILE A 270 -2.13 25.36 -0.63
N ALA A 271 -2.72 24.39 -1.34
CA ALA A 271 -3.46 23.30 -0.71
C ALA A 271 -2.47 22.18 -0.33
N PHE A 272 -2.70 21.51 0.79
CA PHE A 272 -1.88 20.36 1.22
C PHE A 272 -2.71 19.44 2.11
N VAL A 273 -2.24 18.23 2.32
CA VAL A 273 -2.82 17.26 3.26
C VAL A 273 -2.16 17.42 4.61
N SER A 274 -2.95 17.39 5.69
CA SER A 274 -2.44 17.38 7.06
C SER A 274 -3.29 16.50 7.98
N ASP A 275 -2.63 15.75 8.88
CA ASP A 275 -3.30 14.93 9.90
C ASP A 275 -3.44 15.64 11.25
N ARG A 276 -3.20 16.97 11.30
CA ARG A 276 -3.25 17.79 12.54
C ARG A 276 -4.64 17.87 13.19
N SER A 277 -5.70 17.57 12.46
CA SER A 277 -7.08 17.49 12.97
C SER A 277 -7.51 16.06 13.35
N GLY A 278 -6.62 15.09 13.22
CA GLY A 278 -6.83 13.68 13.58
C GLY A 278 -6.87 12.76 12.37
N GLU A 279 -7.74 13.00 11.37
CA GLU A 279 -7.70 12.35 10.06
C GLU A 279 -6.93 13.22 9.06
N ASN A 280 -6.52 12.63 7.93
CA ASN A 280 -5.97 13.41 6.83
C ASN A 280 -7.07 14.33 6.29
N GLU A 281 -6.82 15.61 6.27
CA GLU A 281 -7.73 16.62 5.75
C GLU A 281 -7.00 17.57 4.83
N ILE A 282 -7.74 18.25 3.95
CA ILE A 282 -7.20 19.28 3.06
C ILE A 282 -7.12 20.60 3.82
N TRP A 283 -5.92 21.16 3.87
CA TRP A 283 -5.61 22.46 4.44
C TRP A 283 -5.19 23.43 3.37
N LEU A 284 -5.48 24.72 3.57
CA LEU A 284 -5.02 25.83 2.74
C LEU A 284 -4.03 26.69 3.51
N ALA A 285 -2.91 27.01 2.88
CA ALA A 285 -2.00 28.07 3.30
C ALA A 285 -2.25 29.31 2.44
N ASP A 286 -2.59 30.46 3.07
CA ASP A 286 -2.71 31.76 2.42
C ASP A 286 -1.35 32.46 2.49
N LEU A 287 -0.65 32.63 1.36
CA LEU A 287 0.67 33.20 1.30
C LEU A 287 0.70 34.70 1.58
N ASP A 288 -0.44 35.40 1.45
CA ASP A 288 -0.58 36.83 1.75
C ASP A 288 -0.76 37.11 3.25
N ARG A 289 -0.99 36.06 4.07
CA ARG A 289 -1.17 36.18 5.52
C ARG A 289 0.00 35.55 6.27
N ILE A 290 0.52 36.29 7.24
CA ILE A 290 1.53 35.76 8.16
C ILE A 290 0.84 35.12 9.37
N ASP A 291 -0.11 35.86 9.97
CA ASP A 291 -0.97 35.38 11.04
C ASP A 291 -2.20 34.69 10.42
N ASP A 292 -2.69 33.61 11.01
CA ASP A 292 -3.84 32.83 10.53
C ASP A 292 -3.66 32.32 9.08
N ARG A 293 -2.44 31.93 8.73
CA ARG A 293 -2.09 31.44 7.40
C ARG A 293 -2.81 30.16 7.03
N PHE A 294 -3.00 29.25 7.99
CA PHE A 294 -3.47 27.91 7.75
C PHE A 294 -4.93 27.72 8.11
N GLN A 295 -5.71 27.21 7.18
CA GLN A 295 -7.12 26.93 7.35
C GLN A 295 -7.44 25.49 6.97
N ASN A 296 -8.16 24.77 7.85
CA ASN A 296 -8.76 23.49 7.48
C ASN A 296 -9.88 23.73 6.48
N PHE A 297 -9.73 23.20 5.25
CA PHE A 297 -10.65 23.44 4.15
C PHE A 297 -11.73 22.38 4.05
N SER A 298 -11.39 21.09 4.11
CA SER A 298 -12.36 20.00 3.94
C SER A 298 -13.23 19.76 5.18
N GLN A 299 -12.72 20.04 6.38
CA GLN A 299 -13.43 19.99 7.67
C GLN A 299 -14.25 18.69 7.87
N ASN A 300 -13.71 17.56 7.48
CA ASN A 300 -14.39 16.26 7.52
C ASN A 300 -13.66 15.24 8.42
N PRO A 301 -13.87 15.28 9.74
CA PRO A 301 -13.14 14.41 10.69
C PRO A 301 -13.50 12.93 10.60
N THR A 302 -14.40 12.54 9.70
CA THR A 302 -14.86 11.14 9.53
C THR A 302 -14.38 10.50 8.24
N ALA A 303 -13.61 11.24 7.44
CA ALA A 303 -13.01 10.75 6.20
C ALA A 303 -11.53 11.10 6.17
N SER A 304 -10.77 10.36 5.37
CA SER A 304 -9.39 10.67 5.03
C SER A 304 -9.37 11.31 3.65
N ASP A 305 -8.94 12.57 3.57
CA ASP A 305 -8.90 13.38 2.37
C ASP A 305 -7.46 13.45 1.83
N GLU A 306 -7.28 13.24 0.53
CA GLU A 306 -5.98 13.06 -0.11
C GLU A 306 -5.93 13.72 -1.49
N ASN A 307 -4.72 14.03 -1.96
CA ASN A 307 -4.43 14.46 -3.34
C ASN A 307 -5.23 15.69 -3.78
N PRO A 308 -5.06 16.86 -3.16
CA PRO A 308 -5.70 18.09 -3.62
C PRO A 308 -5.23 18.50 -5.02
N ALA A 309 -6.16 18.96 -5.85
CA ALA A 309 -5.90 19.43 -7.22
C ALA A 309 -6.74 20.65 -7.55
N TRP A 310 -6.09 21.76 -7.89
CA TRP A 310 -6.75 23.00 -8.29
C TRP A 310 -7.29 22.93 -9.73
N SER A 311 -8.48 23.49 -9.94
CA SER A 311 -8.95 23.78 -11.29
C SER A 311 -8.05 24.81 -11.99
N PRO A 312 -7.93 24.78 -13.33
CA PRO A 312 -7.03 25.68 -14.05
C PRO A 312 -7.29 27.18 -13.83
N ASP A 313 -8.52 27.55 -13.50
CA ASP A 313 -8.90 28.93 -13.15
C ASP A 313 -8.61 29.28 -11.68
N GLY A 314 -8.23 28.30 -10.84
CA GLY A 314 -7.95 28.47 -9.42
C GLY A 314 -9.19 28.72 -8.55
N VAL A 315 -10.41 28.51 -9.08
CA VAL A 315 -11.66 28.73 -8.35
C VAL A 315 -12.07 27.48 -7.56
N SER A 316 -11.89 26.30 -8.14
CA SER A 316 -12.32 25.03 -7.53
C SER A 316 -11.12 24.19 -7.09
N LEU A 317 -11.31 23.46 -5.99
CA LEU A 317 -10.37 22.44 -5.50
C LEU A 317 -11.06 21.08 -5.54
N ALA A 318 -10.40 20.10 -6.14
CA ALA A 318 -10.80 18.69 -6.14
C ALA A 318 -9.91 17.90 -5.22
N TRP A 319 -10.44 16.83 -4.59
CA TRP A 319 -9.67 15.88 -3.80
C TRP A 319 -10.34 14.51 -3.73
N ALA A 320 -9.60 13.50 -3.31
CA ALA A 320 -10.13 12.18 -3.02
C ALA A 320 -10.45 12.07 -1.53
N SER A 321 -11.65 11.61 -1.19
CA SER A 321 -12.15 11.46 0.17
C SER A 321 -12.51 10.00 0.43
N THR A 322 -11.89 9.39 1.43
CA THR A 322 -12.13 7.99 1.79
C THR A 322 -12.93 7.91 3.10
N SER A 323 -14.15 7.41 3.04
CA SER A 323 -15.01 7.19 4.20
C SER A 323 -15.68 5.82 4.10
N SER A 324 -15.69 5.06 5.18
CA SER A 324 -16.36 3.76 5.27
C SER A 324 -16.00 2.78 4.14
N GLY A 325 -14.75 2.82 3.67
CA GLY A 325 -14.24 1.95 2.60
C GLY A 325 -14.58 2.40 1.17
N TYR A 326 -15.17 3.58 1.01
CA TYR A 326 -15.47 4.15 -0.30
C TYR A 326 -14.62 5.38 -0.53
N LYS A 327 -13.89 5.38 -1.64
CA LYS A 327 -13.11 6.53 -2.11
C LYS A 327 -13.93 7.32 -3.12
N THR A 328 -14.29 8.55 -2.77
CA THR A 328 -15.12 9.46 -3.57
C THR A 328 -14.33 10.69 -3.98
N LEU A 329 -14.70 11.26 -5.10
CA LEU A 329 -14.16 12.54 -5.58
C LEU A 329 -15.04 13.68 -5.11
N LYS A 330 -14.42 14.66 -4.49
CA LYS A 330 -15.04 15.87 -4.01
C LYS A 330 -14.51 17.06 -4.79
N VAL A 331 -15.39 18.04 -5.03
CA VAL A 331 -15.04 19.33 -5.61
C VAL A 331 -15.76 20.42 -4.83
N MET A 332 -15.07 21.51 -4.53
CA MET A 332 -15.63 22.65 -3.81
C MET A 332 -15.05 23.96 -4.33
N ASP A 333 -15.92 24.99 -4.47
CA ASP A 333 -15.53 26.35 -4.81
C ASP A 333 -14.87 27.02 -3.60
N THR A 334 -13.61 27.45 -3.76
CA THR A 334 -12.80 28.06 -2.70
C THR A 334 -13.13 29.56 -2.50
N THR A 335 -13.83 30.18 -3.44
CA THR A 335 -14.18 31.63 -3.43
C THR A 335 -15.56 31.89 -2.86
N ALA A 336 -16.40 30.87 -2.76
CA ALA A 336 -17.76 31.01 -2.29
C ALA A 336 -17.81 31.35 -0.78
N SER A 337 -18.66 32.32 -0.41
CA SER A 337 -18.84 32.67 1.01
C SER A 337 -19.46 31.56 1.85
N LYS A 338 -20.10 30.59 1.22
CA LYS A 338 -20.59 29.33 1.79
C LYS A 338 -20.28 28.21 0.80
N PRO A 339 -19.08 27.64 0.90
CA PRO A 339 -18.70 26.57 0.01
C PRO A 339 -19.66 25.38 0.11
N VAL A 340 -20.01 24.80 -1.02
CA VAL A 340 -20.81 23.57 -1.10
C VAL A 340 -19.94 22.50 -1.72
N GLU A 341 -19.80 21.40 -1.00
CA GLU A 341 -19.10 20.23 -1.47
C GLU A 341 -19.96 19.47 -2.49
N HIS A 342 -19.40 19.18 -3.65
CA HIS A 342 -20.02 18.36 -4.69
C HIS A 342 -19.27 17.04 -4.84
N GLN A 343 -20.01 15.94 -4.81
CA GLN A 343 -19.44 14.62 -5.13
C GLN A 343 -19.60 14.36 -6.63
N ILE A 344 -18.48 14.25 -7.35
CA ILE A 344 -18.46 14.05 -8.80
C ILE A 344 -18.51 12.55 -9.16
N GLY A 345 -17.84 11.70 -8.39
CA GLY A 345 -17.74 10.28 -8.69
C GLY A 345 -16.92 9.51 -7.66
N SER A 346 -16.28 8.43 -8.11
CA SER A 346 -15.38 7.61 -7.29
C SER A 346 -13.98 7.63 -7.90
N GLY A 347 -12.95 7.56 -7.06
CA GLY A 347 -11.57 7.47 -7.50
C GLY A 347 -10.60 8.25 -6.64
N GLY A 348 -9.33 8.21 -7.03
CA GLY A 348 -8.21 8.91 -6.38
C GLY A 348 -7.38 9.70 -7.37
N GLN A 349 -6.42 10.48 -6.87
CA GLN A 349 -5.46 11.25 -7.66
C GLN A 349 -6.14 12.09 -8.76
N PRO A 350 -7.06 13.00 -8.43
CA PRO A 350 -7.74 13.83 -9.43
C PRO A 350 -6.75 14.76 -10.15
N VAL A 351 -6.90 14.92 -11.45
CA VAL A 351 -6.17 15.89 -12.27
C VAL A 351 -7.13 16.53 -13.26
N TRP A 352 -7.16 17.86 -13.26
CA TRP A 352 -7.98 18.62 -14.17
C TRP A 352 -7.38 18.66 -15.57
N ASN A 353 -8.25 18.61 -16.58
CA ASN A 353 -7.83 18.97 -17.93
C ASN A 353 -7.62 20.50 -18.05
N PRO A 354 -6.91 20.98 -19.08
CA PRO A 354 -6.55 22.38 -19.20
C PRO A 354 -7.71 23.36 -19.27
N ASP A 355 -8.92 22.96 -19.68
CA ASP A 355 -10.10 23.82 -19.74
C ASP A 355 -11.00 23.75 -18.49
N GLY A 356 -10.68 22.86 -17.55
CA GLY A 356 -11.43 22.69 -16.30
C GLY A 356 -12.76 21.93 -16.42
N SER A 357 -13.07 21.34 -17.57
CA SER A 357 -14.33 20.62 -17.78
C SER A 357 -14.29 19.16 -17.35
N LEU A 358 -13.09 18.58 -17.19
CA LEU A 358 -12.88 17.16 -16.96
C LEU A 358 -11.88 16.91 -15.83
N LEU A 359 -12.19 15.90 -15.00
CA LEU A 359 -11.27 15.34 -14.02
C LEU A 359 -10.85 13.92 -14.46
N PHE A 360 -9.55 13.73 -14.73
CA PHE A 360 -8.96 12.41 -14.80
C PHE A 360 -8.68 11.89 -13.40
N VAL A 361 -8.90 10.59 -13.20
CA VAL A 361 -8.79 9.95 -11.88
C VAL A 361 -8.32 8.50 -12.00
N THR A 362 -7.78 7.97 -10.92
CA THR A 362 -7.50 6.54 -10.78
C THR A 362 -8.66 5.84 -10.07
N LEU A 363 -9.13 4.73 -10.64
CA LEU A 363 -9.98 3.76 -9.95
C LEU A 363 -9.13 2.59 -9.52
N THR A 364 -9.04 2.33 -8.22
CA THR A 364 -8.20 1.27 -7.66
C THR A 364 -9.07 0.17 -7.06
N THR A 365 -8.83 -1.05 -7.48
CA THR A 365 -9.31 -2.27 -6.82
C THR A 365 -8.14 -2.94 -6.08
N PRO A 366 -8.34 -3.97 -5.27
CA PRO A 366 -7.26 -4.58 -4.49
C PRO A 366 -6.03 -4.97 -5.29
N ASN A 367 -6.22 -5.42 -6.54
CA ASN A 367 -5.13 -5.94 -7.38
C ASN A 367 -5.08 -5.30 -8.78
N GLN A 368 -5.82 -4.22 -9.02
CA GLN A 368 -5.92 -3.59 -10.34
C GLN A 368 -6.12 -2.09 -10.22
N THR A 369 -5.52 -1.33 -11.12
CA THR A 369 -5.70 0.13 -11.23
C THR A 369 -6.17 0.49 -12.63
N TYR A 370 -7.12 1.42 -12.71
CA TYR A 370 -7.66 1.93 -13.96
C TYR A 370 -7.52 3.46 -14.00
N LEU A 371 -7.32 3.99 -15.18
CA LEU A 371 -7.42 5.41 -15.47
C LEU A 371 -8.78 5.69 -16.11
N THR A 372 -9.49 6.70 -15.62
CA THR A 372 -10.77 7.13 -16.19
C THR A 372 -10.95 8.63 -16.01
N GLY A 373 -12.10 9.20 -16.44
CA GLY A 373 -12.40 10.61 -16.28
C GLY A 373 -13.88 10.86 -16.06
N TYR A 374 -14.18 11.96 -15.35
CA TYR A 374 -15.53 12.47 -15.10
C TYR A 374 -15.68 13.87 -15.66
N LEU A 375 -16.83 14.19 -16.24
CA LEU A 375 -17.22 15.59 -16.47
C LEU A 375 -17.61 16.23 -15.14
N VAL A 376 -17.16 17.46 -14.93
CA VAL A 376 -17.40 18.16 -13.67
C VAL A 376 -18.88 18.59 -13.52
N ASP A 377 -19.51 18.94 -14.62
CA ASP A 377 -20.91 19.42 -14.64
C ASP A 377 -21.96 18.31 -14.76
N GLU A 378 -21.55 17.08 -15.00
CA GLU A 378 -22.45 15.93 -15.24
C GLU A 378 -22.08 14.75 -14.34
N THR A 379 -23.08 14.00 -13.88
CA THR A 379 -22.84 12.75 -13.14
C THR A 379 -22.56 11.61 -14.11
N GLY A 380 -21.41 10.97 -14.00
CA GLY A 380 -21.06 9.78 -14.78
C GLY A 380 -19.66 9.81 -15.37
N LEU A 381 -19.21 8.63 -15.81
CA LEU A 381 -17.91 8.47 -16.45
C LEU A 381 -17.89 9.15 -17.84
N ALA A 382 -16.92 10.02 -18.06
CA ALA A 382 -16.64 10.63 -19.36
C ALA A 382 -15.83 9.69 -20.26
N LEU A 383 -15.00 8.84 -19.66
CA LEU A 383 -14.15 7.89 -20.36
C LEU A 383 -14.33 6.47 -19.79
N PRO A 384 -14.30 5.45 -20.65
CA PRO A 384 -14.26 4.07 -20.17
C PRO A 384 -12.96 3.84 -19.38
N PRO A 385 -13.01 3.07 -18.26
CA PRO A 385 -11.82 2.76 -17.49
C PRO A 385 -10.76 2.04 -18.32
N LEU A 386 -9.56 2.64 -18.40
CA LEU A 386 -8.39 2.07 -19.05
C LEU A 386 -7.56 1.32 -18.01
N ASN A 387 -7.34 0.03 -18.24
CA ASN A 387 -6.52 -0.78 -17.35
C ASN A 387 -5.05 -0.33 -17.40
N LEU A 388 -4.45 -0.11 -16.23
CA LEU A 388 -3.04 0.22 -16.09
C LEU A 388 -2.23 -1.02 -15.67
N PRO A 389 -0.95 -1.10 -16.08
CA PRO A 389 -0.08 -2.21 -15.69
C PRO A 389 0.20 -2.26 -14.19
N GLY A 390 0.08 -1.12 -13.50
CA GLY A 390 0.37 -0.98 -12.10
C GLY A 390 -0.30 0.24 -11.47
N PRO A 391 -0.04 0.53 -10.17
CA PRO A 391 -0.50 1.75 -9.52
C PRO A 391 0.19 2.97 -10.13
N LEU A 392 -0.46 4.12 -10.00
CA LEU A 392 0.14 5.42 -10.30
C LEU A 392 0.82 5.99 -9.05
N TYR A 393 1.98 6.60 -9.29
CA TYR A 393 2.78 7.34 -8.30
C TYR A 393 2.79 8.83 -8.60
N GLY A 394 1.67 9.34 -9.04
CA GLY A 394 1.45 10.72 -9.41
C GLY A 394 1.05 10.90 -10.88
N MET A 395 0.30 11.96 -11.14
CA MET A 395 -0.21 12.34 -12.44
C MET A 395 -0.34 13.86 -12.55
N SER A 396 -0.06 14.40 -13.73
CA SER A 396 -0.22 15.82 -14.04
C SER A 396 -0.65 15.99 -15.48
N TRP A 397 -1.49 16.97 -15.79
CA TRP A 397 -1.90 17.26 -17.16
C TRP A 397 -1.52 18.69 -17.56
N GLY A 398 -0.80 18.83 -18.67
CA GLY A 398 -0.37 20.12 -19.20
C GLY A 398 -0.84 20.36 -20.62
N PRO A 399 -0.93 21.63 -21.03
CA PRO A 399 -1.43 22.02 -22.35
C PRO A 399 -0.46 21.72 -23.50
N TYR A 400 0.79 21.39 -23.19
CA TYR A 400 1.82 21.12 -24.20
C TYR A 400 1.63 19.75 -24.84
N VAL A 401 1.62 19.71 -26.17
CA VAL A 401 1.58 18.47 -26.94
C VAL A 401 3.02 18.06 -27.28
N ILE A 402 3.42 16.89 -26.82
CA ILE A 402 4.73 16.33 -27.17
C ILE A 402 4.77 16.05 -28.68
N GLN A 403 5.65 16.77 -29.38
CA GLN A 403 5.82 16.66 -30.83
C GLN A 403 6.58 15.40 -31.21
N ASP A 404 6.48 15.02 -32.51
CA ASP A 404 7.23 13.87 -33.06
C ASP A 404 8.76 14.08 -33.01
N ALA A 405 9.23 15.34 -33.09
CA ALA A 405 10.64 15.69 -32.94
C ALA A 405 11.11 15.72 -31.50
N ARG A 406 10.95 14.58 -30.78
CA ARG A 406 11.37 14.45 -29.38
C ARG A 406 12.89 14.51 -29.23
N PRO A 407 13.41 15.01 -28.09
CA PRO A 407 14.82 14.89 -27.74
C PRO A 407 15.32 13.44 -27.79
N LEU A 408 16.60 13.27 -28.06
CA LEU A 408 17.21 11.95 -28.22
C LEU A 408 16.99 11.07 -26.94
N SER A 409 17.21 11.65 -25.77
CA SER A 409 17.02 10.95 -24.49
C SER A 409 15.61 10.38 -24.30
N ILE A 410 14.57 11.15 -24.69
CA ILE A 410 13.16 10.70 -24.62
C ILE A 410 12.88 9.64 -25.69
N ARG A 411 13.44 9.77 -26.90
CA ARG A 411 13.28 8.75 -27.94
C ARG A 411 13.92 7.43 -27.54
N ASP A 412 15.13 7.49 -26.99
CA ASP A 412 15.86 6.31 -26.53
C ASP A 412 15.09 5.62 -25.37
N ALA A 413 14.58 6.39 -24.41
CA ALA A 413 13.73 5.85 -23.34
C ALA A 413 12.48 5.16 -23.89
N ALA A 414 11.80 5.75 -24.87
CA ALA A 414 10.59 5.21 -25.48
C ALA A 414 10.81 3.88 -26.24
N GLN A 415 12.04 3.59 -26.68
CA GLN A 415 12.37 2.38 -27.45
C GLN A 415 12.79 1.19 -26.57
N VAL A 416 13.04 1.39 -25.28
CA VAL A 416 13.44 0.30 -24.37
C VAL A 416 12.31 -0.69 -24.21
N THR A 417 12.59 -1.96 -24.48
CA THR A 417 11.65 -3.05 -24.19
C THR A 417 11.86 -3.51 -22.75
N PRO A 418 10.80 -3.59 -21.93
CA PRO A 418 10.91 -4.10 -20.57
C PRO A 418 11.42 -5.54 -20.55
N THR A 419 12.38 -5.82 -19.68
CA THR A 419 12.82 -7.19 -19.41
C THR A 419 11.91 -7.79 -18.35
N PRO A 420 11.42 -9.03 -18.51
CA PRO A 420 10.68 -9.72 -17.46
C PRO A 420 11.52 -9.80 -16.18
N LEU A 421 10.89 -9.57 -15.02
CA LEU A 421 11.55 -9.62 -13.71
C LEU A 421 12.01 -11.02 -13.34
N TRP A 422 11.31 -12.02 -13.84
CA TRP A 422 11.58 -13.44 -13.64
C TRP A 422 11.03 -14.25 -14.80
N GLN A 423 11.45 -15.49 -14.92
CA GLN A 423 10.94 -16.46 -15.87
C GLN A 423 10.93 -17.83 -15.21
N PRO A 424 9.86 -18.64 -15.38
CA PRO A 424 9.82 -19.96 -14.80
C PRO A 424 10.90 -20.86 -15.40
N ALA A 425 11.65 -21.57 -14.56
CA ALA A 425 12.67 -22.52 -14.94
C ALA A 425 12.28 -23.91 -14.44
N LEU A 426 11.43 -24.59 -15.20
CA LEU A 426 10.88 -25.89 -14.78
C LEU A 426 11.96 -26.92 -14.52
N THR A 427 11.93 -27.52 -13.35
CA THR A 427 12.82 -28.60 -12.94
C THR A 427 12.43 -29.90 -13.66
N PRO A 428 13.28 -30.50 -14.49
CA PRO A 428 12.96 -31.73 -15.21
C PRO A 428 12.72 -32.90 -14.23
N VAL A 429 11.50 -33.45 -14.21
CA VAL A 429 11.18 -34.62 -13.38
C VAL A 429 10.60 -35.73 -14.26
N VAL A 430 11.13 -36.94 -14.04
CA VAL A 430 10.67 -38.16 -14.70
C VAL A 430 9.45 -38.71 -13.96
N GLY A 431 8.34 -38.94 -14.67
CA GLY A 431 7.18 -39.62 -14.12
C GLY A 431 6.04 -38.74 -13.63
N ILE A 432 6.14 -37.43 -13.76
CA ILE A 432 5.00 -36.55 -13.50
C ILE A 432 3.97 -36.69 -14.63
N PRO A 433 2.69 -36.93 -14.34
CA PRO A 433 1.63 -36.95 -15.35
C PRO A 433 1.52 -35.61 -16.09
N ALA A 434 1.17 -35.66 -17.38
CA ALA A 434 0.96 -34.45 -18.17
C ALA A 434 -0.06 -33.49 -17.52
N GLY A 435 0.25 -32.22 -17.49
CA GLY A 435 -0.58 -31.17 -16.88
C GLY A 435 -0.45 -31.07 -15.36
N ARG A 436 0.54 -31.75 -14.75
CA ARG A 436 0.89 -31.61 -13.34
C ARG A 436 2.22 -30.91 -13.16
N GLN A 437 2.33 -30.24 -12.05
CA GLN A 437 3.54 -29.58 -11.59
C GLN A 437 4.06 -30.27 -10.31
N GLN A 438 5.26 -29.97 -9.94
CA GLN A 438 5.86 -30.42 -8.69
C GLN A 438 5.97 -29.27 -7.70
N LEU A 439 6.16 -29.62 -6.44
CA LEU A 439 6.63 -28.74 -5.40
C LEU A 439 8.15 -28.81 -5.35
N VAL A 440 8.80 -27.67 -5.36
CA VAL A 440 10.25 -27.53 -5.23
C VAL A 440 10.61 -26.88 -3.92
N MET A 441 11.73 -27.30 -3.34
CA MET A 441 12.26 -26.71 -2.13
C MET A 441 12.82 -25.33 -2.45
N VAL A 442 12.42 -24.31 -1.71
CA VAL A 442 13.03 -22.99 -1.79
C VAL A 442 14.23 -22.97 -0.85
N GLU A 443 15.42 -22.84 -1.44
CA GLU A 443 16.67 -22.88 -0.68
C GLU A 443 16.78 -21.66 0.26
N ASP A 444 17.43 -21.89 1.42
CA ASP A 444 17.66 -20.84 2.45
C ASP A 444 16.41 -20.13 2.96
N VAL A 445 15.24 -20.81 2.94
CA VAL A 445 13.99 -20.31 3.54
C VAL A 445 13.63 -21.17 4.74
N GLU A 446 13.38 -20.51 5.86
CA GLU A 446 12.90 -21.13 7.09
C GLU A 446 11.36 -21.07 7.12
N ALA A 447 10.72 -22.22 6.95
CA ALA A 447 9.28 -22.43 7.08
C ALA A 447 9.01 -23.88 7.50
N PRO A 448 7.80 -24.23 8.00
CA PRO A 448 7.46 -25.64 8.29
C PRO A 448 7.66 -26.55 7.07
N ASP A 449 7.19 -26.14 5.91
CA ASP A 449 7.36 -26.79 4.61
C ASP A 449 7.76 -25.73 3.58
N PRO A 450 9.09 -25.46 3.41
CA PRO A 450 9.56 -24.36 2.54
C PRO A 450 9.54 -24.78 1.06
N MET A 451 8.37 -25.10 0.54
CA MET A 451 8.17 -25.55 -0.84
C MET A 451 7.20 -24.64 -1.58
N LEU A 452 7.45 -24.43 -2.86
CA LEU A 452 6.55 -23.74 -3.77
C LEU A 452 6.30 -24.59 -5.03
N ASN A 453 5.26 -24.23 -5.78
CA ASN A 453 5.01 -24.80 -7.09
C ASN A 453 6.09 -24.33 -8.07
N ASP A 454 6.67 -25.26 -8.83
CA ASP A 454 7.77 -25.11 -9.81
C ASP A 454 7.47 -24.07 -10.94
N LEU A 455 6.29 -23.48 -10.96
CA LEU A 455 5.92 -22.39 -11.88
C LEU A 455 6.06 -21.00 -11.25
N VAL A 456 6.24 -20.90 -9.93
CA VAL A 456 6.22 -19.61 -9.22
C VAL A 456 7.36 -19.41 -8.24
N ASP A 457 8.23 -20.40 -8.04
CA ASP A 457 9.36 -20.32 -7.13
C ASP A 457 10.41 -19.30 -7.57
N GLU A 458 10.71 -19.18 -8.89
CA GLU A 458 11.60 -18.13 -9.38
C GLU A 458 11.01 -16.72 -9.18
N SER A 459 9.68 -16.59 -9.27
CA SER A 459 9.01 -15.34 -8.92
C SER A 459 9.23 -14.97 -7.47
N PHE A 460 9.15 -15.94 -6.56
CA PHE A 460 9.39 -15.72 -5.14
C PHE A 460 10.87 -15.38 -4.87
N ILE A 461 11.81 -16.11 -5.49
CA ILE A 461 13.25 -15.87 -5.36
C ILE A 461 13.59 -14.45 -5.84
N ALA A 462 13.09 -14.06 -7.00
CA ALA A 462 13.31 -12.71 -7.55
C ALA A 462 12.70 -11.62 -6.66
N LEU A 463 11.50 -11.84 -6.10
CA LEU A 463 10.89 -10.93 -5.12
C LEU A 463 11.75 -10.81 -3.85
N ARG A 464 12.26 -11.93 -3.32
CA ARG A 464 13.12 -11.97 -2.13
C ARG A 464 14.39 -11.16 -2.33
N GLU A 465 15.08 -11.35 -3.47
CA GLU A 465 16.29 -10.60 -3.82
C GLU A 465 16.02 -9.09 -3.97
N ALA A 466 14.95 -8.73 -4.69
CA ALA A 466 14.56 -7.34 -4.86
C ALA A 466 14.22 -6.68 -3.52
N LEU A 467 13.45 -7.36 -2.67
CA LEU A 467 13.10 -6.87 -1.35
C LEU A 467 14.36 -6.69 -0.48
N ALA A 468 15.23 -7.71 -0.41
CA ALA A 468 16.46 -7.64 0.37
C ALA A 468 17.36 -6.47 -0.05
N THR A 469 17.41 -6.17 -1.34
CA THR A 469 18.12 -5.01 -1.88
C THR A 469 17.50 -3.70 -1.44
N GLN A 470 16.16 -3.59 -1.47
CA GLN A 470 15.45 -2.35 -1.16
C GLN A 470 15.39 -2.04 0.34
N ILE A 471 15.28 -3.06 1.20
CA ILE A 471 15.18 -2.85 2.65
C ILE A 471 16.51 -3.05 3.41
N GLY A 472 17.55 -3.55 2.73
CA GLY A 472 18.88 -3.75 3.30
C GLY A 472 19.06 -5.01 4.14
N TRP A 473 18.09 -5.96 4.13
CA TRP A 473 18.17 -7.27 4.80
C TRP A 473 17.17 -8.25 4.21
N ASP A 474 17.44 -9.56 4.36
CA ASP A 474 16.61 -10.62 3.82
C ASP A 474 15.40 -10.90 4.73
N TYR A 475 14.27 -10.22 4.45
CA TYR A 475 13.05 -10.37 5.21
C TYR A 475 12.34 -11.70 4.96
N LEU A 476 12.38 -12.21 3.72
CA LEU A 476 11.66 -13.43 3.31
C LEU A 476 12.42 -14.72 3.64
N ILE A 477 13.57 -14.62 4.29
CA ILE A 477 14.28 -15.82 4.79
C ILE A 477 13.44 -16.62 5.80
N ASN A 478 12.56 -15.95 6.56
CA ASN A 478 11.74 -16.59 7.58
C ASN A 478 10.26 -16.33 7.32
N LEU A 479 9.55 -17.37 6.89
CA LEU A 479 8.11 -17.32 6.59
C LEU A 479 7.33 -18.06 7.70
N GLU A 480 6.07 -17.66 7.90
CA GLU A 480 5.14 -18.43 8.69
C GLU A 480 4.80 -19.75 7.98
N ASN A 481 4.50 -19.69 6.65
CA ASN A 481 4.26 -20.85 5.81
C ASN A 481 4.64 -20.54 4.35
N ALA A 482 5.01 -21.57 3.58
CA ALA A 482 5.11 -21.56 2.14
C ALA A 482 4.23 -22.63 1.49
N PHE A 483 4.18 -23.82 2.08
CA PHE A 483 3.28 -24.90 1.68
C PHE A 483 2.65 -25.53 2.90
N VAL A 484 1.42 -26.01 2.75
CA VAL A 484 0.70 -26.76 3.78
C VAL A 484 0.12 -28.02 3.13
N PRO A 485 0.40 -29.22 3.66
CA PRO A 485 -0.12 -30.45 3.10
C PRO A 485 -1.62 -30.60 3.32
N LEU A 486 -2.32 -31.31 2.42
CA LEU A 486 -3.78 -31.55 2.51
C LEU A 486 -4.23 -32.21 3.81
N THR A 487 -3.32 -32.79 4.56
CA THR A 487 -3.61 -33.39 5.88
C THR A 487 -3.78 -32.37 6.98
N ALA A 488 -3.33 -31.14 6.78
CA ALA A 488 -3.54 -30.04 7.71
C ALA A 488 -5.00 -29.56 7.64
N PRO A 489 -5.64 -29.30 8.79
CA PRO A 489 -7.02 -28.80 8.78
C PRO A 489 -7.08 -27.35 8.31
N LEU A 490 -8.13 -27.04 7.55
CA LEU A 490 -8.45 -25.65 7.22
C LEU A 490 -8.73 -24.85 8.49
N TYR A 491 -8.34 -23.58 8.46
CA TYR A 491 -8.69 -22.64 9.52
C TYR A 491 -10.23 -22.44 9.55
N PRO A 492 -10.86 -22.33 10.73
CA PRO A 492 -12.30 -22.13 10.82
C PRO A 492 -12.79 -20.94 9.98
N GLY A 493 -13.73 -21.21 9.08
CA GLY A 493 -14.27 -20.22 8.15
C GLY A 493 -13.59 -20.14 6.78
N MET A 494 -12.46 -20.82 6.57
CA MET A 494 -11.88 -21.00 5.24
C MET A 494 -12.58 -22.14 4.51
N LEU A 495 -12.93 -21.89 3.23
CA LEU A 495 -13.45 -22.91 2.33
C LEU A 495 -12.33 -23.52 1.48
N ASN A 496 -11.27 -22.75 1.23
CA ASN A 496 -10.09 -23.11 0.47
C ASN A 496 -8.87 -22.40 1.03
N ASP A 497 -7.70 -22.98 0.84
CA ASP A 497 -6.42 -22.42 1.26
C ASP A 497 -5.43 -22.55 0.09
N TRP A 498 -4.86 -21.43 -0.33
CA TRP A 498 -3.91 -21.39 -1.43
C TRP A 498 -2.55 -22.01 -1.07
N LEU A 499 -2.22 -22.10 0.21
CA LEU A 499 -1.00 -22.78 0.67
C LEU A 499 -0.98 -24.26 0.26
N TYR A 500 -2.15 -24.91 0.11
CA TYR A 500 -2.22 -26.29 -0.40
C TYR A 500 -1.76 -26.42 -1.85
N THR A 501 -1.77 -25.34 -2.61
CA THR A 501 -1.39 -25.35 -4.03
C THR A 501 0.11 -25.14 -4.26
N GLY A 502 0.86 -24.75 -3.21
CA GLY A 502 2.22 -24.26 -3.35
C GLY A 502 2.34 -22.92 -4.08
N ARG A 503 1.23 -22.22 -4.34
CA ARG A 503 1.17 -20.92 -4.99
C ARG A 503 0.86 -19.80 -4.02
N ALA A 504 1.25 -19.98 -2.74
CA ALA A 504 1.07 -18.99 -1.69
C ALA A 504 2.23 -19.04 -0.70
N PHE A 505 2.44 -17.92 -0.01
CA PHE A 505 3.27 -17.86 1.19
C PHE A 505 2.66 -16.90 2.20
N THR A 506 3.04 -17.07 3.47
CA THR A 506 2.66 -16.17 4.54
C THR A 506 3.90 -15.57 5.21
N LEU A 507 3.90 -14.23 5.33
CA LEU A 507 4.94 -13.51 6.06
C LEU A 507 4.92 -13.89 7.54
N ASN A 508 6.10 -13.94 8.14
CA ASN A 508 6.20 -14.07 9.59
C ASN A 508 5.54 -12.86 10.28
N PRO A 509 4.56 -13.05 11.18
CA PRO A 509 3.86 -11.95 11.84
C PRO A 509 4.65 -11.29 12.97
N ALA A 510 5.73 -11.91 13.47
CA ALA A 510 6.49 -11.40 14.60
C ALA A 510 7.02 -9.96 14.44
N PRO A 511 7.47 -9.52 13.26
CA PRO A 511 7.93 -8.16 13.03
C PRO A 511 6.89 -7.05 13.27
N ILE A 512 5.58 -7.34 13.26
CA ILE A 512 4.53 -6.38 13.65
C ILE A 512 4.73 -5.89 15.09
N ASN A 513 5.00 -6.82 16.01
CA ASN A 513 5.19 -6.50 17.42
C ASN A 513 6.49 -5.76 17.70
N ALA A 514 7.49 -5.93 16.83
CA ALA A 514 8.77 -5.24 16.90
C ALA A 514 8.77 -3.87 16.19
N GLY A 515 7.67 -3.50 15.51
CA GLY A 515 7.59 -2.24 14.77
C GLY A 515 8.34 -2.23 13.43
N TRP A 516 8.75 -3.40 12.91
CA TRP A 516 9.41 -3.54 11.62
C TRP A 516 8.47 -3.86 10.46
N MET A 517 7.23 -4.21 10.77
CA MET A 517 6.13 -4.37 9.84
C MET A 517 4.91 -3.62 10.37
N VAL A 518 4.24 -2.90 9.50
CA VAL A 518 2.93 -2.30 9.78
C VAL A 518 1.98 -2.63 8.65
N VAL A 519 0.69 -2.62 8.95
CA VAL A 519 -0.36 -2.88 7.98
C VAL A 519 -1.38 -1.76 8.00
N THR A 520 -1.92 -1.42 6.84
CA THR A 520 -3.04 -0.49 6.76
C THR A 520 -4.26 -1.18 6.17
N ARG A 521 -5.41 -0.86 6.74
CA ARG A 521 -6.69 -1.42 6.32
C ARG A 521 -7.20 -0.69 5.09
N GLN A 522 -7.66 -1.46 4.11
CA GLN A 522 -8.32 -0.96 2.91
C GLN A 522 -9.63 -1.72 2.70
N ASP A 523 -10.73 -0.99 2.69
CA ASP A 523 -12.03 -1.59 2.43
C ASP A 523 -12.46 -1.32 0.97
N TYR A 524 -13.01 -2.34 0.33
CA TYR A 524 -13.57 -2.30 -1.01
C TYR A 524 -15.01 -2.85 -0.95
N GLY A 525 -15.95 -1.98 -0.66
CA GLY A 525 -17.32 -2.39 -0.36
C GLY A 525 -17.40 -3.22 0.92
N SER A 526 -17.84 -4.47 0.81
CA SER A 526 -17.95 -5.39 1.96
C SER A 526 -16.66 -6.15 2.28
N GLU A 527 -15.65 -6.07 1.42
CA GLU A 527 -14.40 -6.79 1.56
C GLU A 527 -13.31 -5.91 2.17
N THR A 528 -12.56 -6.46 3.12
CA THR A 528 -11.40 -5.79 3.73
C THR A 528 -10.13 -6.45 3.19
N TYR A 529 -9.19 -5.63 2.76
CA TYR A 529 -7.84 -6.01 2.34
C TYR A 529 -6.81 -5.28 3.19
N TRP A 530 -5.60 -5.80 3.18
CA TRP A 530 -4.50 -5.22 3.94
C TRP A 530 -3.34 -4.85 3.02
N ARG A 531 -2.73 -3.72 3.30
CA ARG A 531 -1.49 -3.29 2.65
C ARG A 531 -0.37 -3.36 3.67
N VAL A 532 0.72 -4.01 3.31
CA VAL A 532 1.85 -4.30 4.20
C VAL A 532 3.00 -3.38 3.88
N PHE A 533 3.56 -2.75 4.91
CA PHE A 533 4.76 -1.94 4.82
C PHE A 533 5.85 -2.53 5.72
N LEU A 534 7.07 -2.59 5.19
CA LEU A 534 8.25 -3.08 5.89
C LEU A 534 9.24 -1.94 6.10
N LYS A 535 9.74 -1.83 7.33
CA LYS A 535 10.71 -0.80 7.70
C LYS A 535 12.08 -1.15 7.10
N THR A 536 12.75 -0.18 6.51
CA THR A 536 14.09 -0.35 5.95
C THR A 536 15.13 -0.46 7.06
N ARG A 537 16.27 -1.10 6.76
CA ARG A 537 17.37 -1.22 7.72
C ARG A 537 18.06 0.14 7.98
N PHE A 538 18.26 0.88 6.90
CA PHE A 538 18.87 2.20 6.98
C PHE A 538 17.76 3.25 7.00
N GLN A 539 17.80 4.10 8.02
CA GLN A 539 16.79 5.12 8.27
C GLN A 539 17.35 6.52 7.94
N ASP A 540 18.25 6.58 6.97
CA ASP A 540 18.97 7.77 6.54
C ASP A 540 18.46 8.40 5.24
N GLY A 541 17.35 7.91 4.71
CA GLY A 541 16.76 8.36 3.43
C GLY A 541 17.28 7.67 2.18
N SER A 542 18.35 6.86 2.29
CA SER A 542 18.90 6.12 1.15
C SER A 542 18.02 4.97 0.68
N GLN A 543 17.09 4.50 1.53
CA GLN A 543 16.17 3.39 1.24
C GLN A 543 14.75 3.73 1.68
N GLY A 544 13.77 3.31 0.89
CA GLY A 544 12.36 3.47 1.22
C GLY A 544 11.83 4.91 1.09
N GLN A 545 10.67 5.13 1.66
CA GLN A 545 9.95 6.41 1.66
C GLN A 545 9.23 6.57 3.01
N PRO A 546 8.97 7.79 3.50
CA PRO A 546 8.08 8.00 4.63
C PRO A 546 6.67 7.54 4.28
N MET A 547 5.90 7.13 5.28
CA MET A 547 4.50 6.77 5.11
C MET A 547 3.62 8.03 5.06
N HIS A 548 2.52 7.94 4.28
CA HIS A 548 1.49 8.98 4.18
C HIS A 548 0.13 8.50 4.74
N VAL A 549 0.10 7.29 5.29
CA VAL A 549 -1.12 6.65 5.79
C VAL A 549 -0.91 6.09 7.19
N ARG A 550 -1.96 6.15 8.01
CA ARG A 550 -1.91 5.59 9.37
C ARG A 550 -2.10 4.07 9.33
N PRO A 551 -1.25 3.30 10.03
CA PRO A 551 -1.42 1.87 10.16
C PRO A 551 -2.60 1.50 11.04
N TRP A 552 -3.10 0.28 10.83
CA TRP A 552 -4.07 -0.35 11.70
C TRP A 552 -3.38 -1.02 12.90
N ASP A 553 -3.96 -0.83 14.08
CA ASP A 553 -3.53 -1.48 15.30
C ASP A 553 -4.54 -2.57 15.72
N PHE A 554 -4.18 -3.83 15.46
CA PHE A 554 -4.98 -4.96 15.93
C PHE A 554 -5.01 -5.11 17.44
N HIS A 555 -4.00 -4.63 18.17
CA HIS A 555 -3.92 -4.74 19.64
C HIS A 555 -4.86 -3.76 20.33
N ALA A 556 -5.21 -2.66 19.70
CA ALA A 556 -6.18 -1.70 20.21
C ALA A 556 -7.55 -2.33 20.49
N ARG A 557 -7.86 -3.47 19.85
CA ARG A 557 -9.05 -4.26 20.19
C ARG A 557 -9.14 -4.61 21.68
N PHE A 558 -8.04 -4.73 22.36
CA PHE A 558 -7.97 -5.15 23.77
C PHE A 558 -7.79 -3.98 24.75
N ASN A 559 -7.95 -2.73 24.28
CA ASN A 559 -7.80 -1.52 25.11
C ASN A 559 -8.97 -1.25 26.07
N GLY A 560 -10.04 -2.08 26.02
CA GLY A 560 -11.22 -1.95 26.85
C GLY A 560 -12.34 -1.08 26.27
N ASN A 561 -12.13 -0.50 25.09
CA ASN A 561 -13.16 0.26 24.37
C ASN A 561 -14.05 -0.71 23.55
N PRO A 562 -15.39 -0.74 23.77
CA PRO A 562 -16.29 -1.61 23.02
C PRO A 562 -16.25 -1.38 21.51
N HIS A 563 -16.11 -0.14 21.07
CA HIS A 563 -16.06 0.20 19.65
C HIS A 563 -14.83 -0.42 18.97
N THR A 564 -13.63 -0.26 19.53
CA THR A 564 -12.41 -0.84 18.99
C THR A 564 -12.44 -2.37 19.02
N TYR A 565 -13.10 -2.93 20.04
CA TYR A 565 -13.33 -4.37 20.12
C TYR A 565 -14.17 -4.89 18.94
N GLU A 566 -15.30 -4.24 18.64
CA GLU A 566 -16.20 -4.61 17.53
C GLU A 566 -15.56 -4.38 16.16
N GLN A 567 -14.75 -3.33 16.02
CA GLN A 567 -14.02 -3.03 14.78
C GLN A 567 -12.80 -3.95 14.55
N GLY A 568 -12.39 -4.72 15.56
CA GLY A 568 -11.20 -5.60 15.47
C GLY A 568 -9.88 -4.85 15.60
N GLY A 569 -9.90 -3.62 16.11
CA GLY A 569 -8.79 -2.69 16.26
C GLY A 569 -9.18 -1.26 15.90
N GLU A 570 -8.19 -0.40 15.68
CA GLU A 570 -8.37 0.98 15.23
C GLU A 570 -7.13 1.46 14.43
N PHE A 571 -7.25 2.55 13.70
CA PHE A 571 -6.09 3.22 13.11
C PHE A 571 -5.23 3.84 14.21
N ARG A 572 -3.91 3.78 14.07
CA ARG A 572 -3.00 4.49 14.96
C ARG A 572 -3.29 5.99 14.92
N GLN A 573 -2.98 6.69 16.02
CA GLN A 573 -3.23 8.12 16.13
C GLN A 573 -2.31 8.96 15.24
N SER A 574 -1.12 8.44 14.91
CA SER A 574 -0.13 9.11 14.07
C SER A 574 0.44 8.17 13.02
N ILE A 575 0.94 8.77 11.95
CA ILE A 575 1.76 8.10 10.95
C ILE A 575 3.10 7.73 11.61
N PRO A 576 3.58 6.47 11.51
CA PRO A 576 4.84 6.08 12.11
C PRO A 576 6.01 6.72 11.37
N ALA A 577 6.92 7.27 12.13
CA ALA A 577 8.15 7.83 11.59
C ALA A 577 9.08 6.76 10.98
N GLY A 578 9.98 7.21 10.10
CA GLY A 578 10.98 6.38 9.45
C GLY A 578 10.66 6.08 7.99
N TYR A 579 11.56 5.31 7.36
CA TYR A 579 11.50 4.96 5.95
C TYR A 579 11.00 3.52 5.76
N TRP A 580 10.07 3.34 4.84
CA TRP A 580 9.30 2.12 4.63
C TRP A 580 9.26 1.73 3.16
N ILE A 581 9.16 0.44 2.88
CA ILE A 581 8.83 -0.10 1.56
C ILE A 581 7.41 -0.64 1.59
N ASP A 582 6.62 -0.30 0.58
CA ASP A 582 5.34 -0.94 0.33
C ASP A 582 5.55 -2.33 -0.25
N PHE A 583 5.55 -3.32 0.63
CA PHE A 583 5.73 -4.71 0.25
C PHE A 583 4.60 -5.23 -0.65
N THR A 584 3.36 -4.78 -0.40
CA THR A 584 2.20 -5.22 -1.20
C THR A 584 2.35 -4.86 -2.67
N GLU A 585 2.82 -3.65 -2.96
CA GLU A 585 3.03 -3.21 -4.34
C GLU A 585 4.27 -3.86 -4.97
N LEU A 586 5.33 -4.04 -4.20
CA LEU A 586 6.51 -4.77 -4.66
C LEU A 586 6.14 -6.22 -5.01
N ALA A 587 5.47 -6.93 -4.11
CA ALA A 587 5.03 -8.32 -4.34
C ALA A 587 4.14 -8.45 -5.59
N ARG A 588 3.25 -7.46 -5.81
CA ARG A 588 2.39 -7.43 -7.00
C ARG A 588 3.18 -7.37 -8.31
N SER A 589 4.31 -6.65 -8.35
CA SER A 589 5.17 -6.55 -9.53
C SER A 589 5.77 -7.91 -9.94
N TYR A 590 5.88 -8.82 -8.99
CA TYR A 590 6.32 -10.21 -9.18
C TYR A 590 5.16 -11.19 -9.34
N GLY A 591 3.90 -10.73 -9.45
CA GLY A 591 2.72 -11.56 -9.66
C GLY A 591 2.00 -12.00 -8.39
N TRP A 592 2.52 -11.66 -7.21
CA TRP A 592 1.93 -12.00 -5.91
C TRP A 592 0.82 -11.03 -5.54
N LYS A 593 -0.34 -11.56 -5.18
CA LYS A 593 -1.56 -10.82 -4.89
C LYS A 593 -2.03 -11.10 -3.47
N ARG A 594 -2.60 -10.08 -2.84
CA ARG A 594 -3.25 -10.21 -1.54
C ARG A 594 -4.65 -10.80 -1.67
N LEU A 595 -5.13 -11.38 -0.59
CA LEU A 595 -6.47 -11.95 -0.46
C LEU A 595 -7.35 -11.07 0.45
N PRO A 596 -8.69 -11.14 0.29
CA PRO A 596 -9.59 -10.49 1.22
C PRO A 596 -9.53 -11.18 2.59
N ALA A 597 -9.69 -10.41 3.65
CA ALA A 597 -9.91 -10.92 4.98
C ALA A 597 -11.19 -11.77 5.02
N LEU A 598 -11.22 -12.82 5.82
CA LEU A 598 -12.46 -13.55 6.09
C LEU A 598 -13.42 -12.68 6.91
N THR A 599 -14.72 -12.95 6.82
CA THR A 599 -15.75 -12.18 7.54
C THR A 599 -15.55 -12.15 9.05
N THR A 600 -14.82 -13.10 9.60
CA THR A 600 -14.49 -13.26 11.03
C THR A 600 -13.27 -12.48 11.50
N TRP A 601 -12.58 -11.75 10.62
CA TRP A 601 -11.30 -11.10 10.94
C TRP A 601 -11.35 -10.15 12.13
N ARG A 602 -12.49 -9.46 12.33
CA ARG A 602 -12.68 -8.59 13.49
C ARG A 602 -12.66 -9.34 14.83
N SER A 603 -12.94 -10.64 14.82
CA SER A 603 -12.94 -11.49 16.02
C SER A 603 -11.69 -12.38 16.15
N ALA A 604 -11.00 -12.65 15.05
CA ALA A 604 -9.82 -13.51 15.01
C ALA A 604 -8.80 -12.96 14.01
N ILE A 605 -7.69 -12.38 14.50
CA ILE A 605 -6.66 -11.75 13.68
C ILE A 605 -6.08 -12.67 12.61
N GLN A 606 -6.03 -13.98 12.88
CA GLN A 606 -5.53 -14.98 11.93
C GLN A 606 -6.38 -15.04 10.65
N THR A 607 -7.63 -14.63 10.72
CA THR A 607 -8.54 -14.57 9.57
C THR A 607 -8.49 -13.23 8.83
N ALA A 608 -7.66 -12.30 9.30
CA ALA A 608 -7.39 -11.06 8.58
C ALA A 608 -6.58 -11.30 7.30
N ARG A 609 -5.76 -12.34 7.24
CA ARG A 609 -4.96 -12.73 6.06
C ARG A 609 -4.06 -11.60 5.55
N TYR A 610 -3.63 -10.70 6.44
CA TYR A 610 -2.82 -9.54 6.07
C TYR A 610 -1.42 -9.92 5.59
N ASN A 611 -0.94 -11.07 6.01
CA ASN A 611 0.39 -11.59 5.71
C ASN A 611 0.39 -12.68 4.62
N GLU A 612 -0.77 -12.98 4.01
CA GLU A 612 -0.91 -14.03 2.99
C GLU A 612 -0.90 -13.45 1.58
N PHE A 613 -0.02 -13.98 0.73
CA PHE A 613 0.16 -13.61 -0.66
C PHE A 613 0.06 -14.83 -1.56
N ILE A 614 -0.66 -14.69 -2.69
CA ILE A 614 -0.90 -15.77 -3.64
C ILE A 614 -0.41 -15.40 -5.05
N HIS A 615 0.06 -16.38 -5.81
CA HIS A 615 0.40 -16.24 -7.22
C HIS A 615 -0.57 -17.06 -8.09
N PRO A 616 -1.76 -16.52 -8.41
CA PRO A 616 -2.81 -17.30 -9.07
C PRO A 616 -2.54 -17.55 -10.55
N ASP A 617 -1.78 -16.70 -11.24
CA ASP A 617 -1.46 -16.79 -12.68
C ASP A 617 -2.68 -17.05 -13.56
N GLY A 618 -3.81 -16.39 -13.24
CA GLY A 618 -5.08 -16.55 -13.93
C GLY A 618 -5.89 -17.78 -13.52
N LEU A 619 -5.38 -18.65 -12.66
CA LEU A 619 -6.07 -19.84 -12.19
C LEU A 619 -7.05 -19.52 -11.06
N ASP A 620 -8.14 -20.26 -10.99
CA ASP A 620 -8.92 -20.41 -9.78
C ASP A 620 -8.26 -21.45 -8.84
N TRP A 621 -8.69 -21.47 -7.58
CA TRP A 621 -8.14 -22.39 -6.59
C TRP A 621 -8.23 -23.87 -7.00
N ASN A 622 -9.35 -24.30 -7.60
CA ASN A 622 -9.52 -25.69 -8.03
C ASN A 622 -8.57 -26.06 -9.17
N ALA A 623 -8.32 -25.13 -10.09
CA ALA A 623 -7.37 -25.33 -11.18
C ALA A 623 -5.94 -25.43 -10.63
N ALA A 624 -5.55 -24.54 -9.72
CA ALA A 624 -4.27 -24.58 -9.06
C ALA A 624 -4.05 -25.87 -8.24
N MET A 625 -5.07 -26.34 -7.52
CA MET A 625 -5.02 -27.64 -6.82
C MET A 625 -4.78 -28.81 -7.76
N ARG A 626 -5.36 -28.80 -8.96
CA ARG A 626 -5.18 -29.86 -9.95
C ARG A 626 -3.78 -29.90 -10.54
N GLU A 627 -3.01 -28.84 -10.45
CA GLU A 627 -1.59 -28.88 -10.84
C GLU A 627 -0.77 -29.80 -9.93
N ILE A 628 -1.14 -29.91 -8.66
CA ILE A 628 -0.39 -30.69 -7.67
C ILE A 628 -1.08 -32.03 -7.36
N TYR A 629 -2.40 -32.04 -7.24
CA TYR A 629 -3.15 -33.22 -6.75
C TYR A 629 -4.03 -33.86 -7.80
N PRO A 630 -4.23 -35.19 -7.77
CA PRO A 630 -5.26 -35.85 -8.56
C PRO A 630 -6.65 -35.42 -8.10
N ALA A 631 -7.60 -35.38 -9.03
CA ALA A 631 -8.96 -34.98 -8.72
C ALA A 631 -9.57 -35.77 -7.55
N GLN A 632 -9.24 -37.06 -7.45
CA GLN A 632 -9.69 -37.92 -6.36
C GLN A 632 -9.18 -37.47 -4.98
N ALA A 633 -7.96 -36.95 -4.90
CA ALA A 633 -7.42 -36.45 -3.63
C ALA A 633 -8.10 -35.16 -3.16
N ILE A 634 -8.54 -34.33 -4.11
CA ILE A 634 -9.22 -33.06 -3.79
C ILE A 634 -10.66 -33.31 -3.31
N TYR A 635 -11.35 -34.28 -3.88
CA TYR A 635 -12.77 -34.55 -3.63
C TYR A 635 -13.01 -35.77 -2.72
N THR A 636 -11.97 -36.40 -2.18
CA THR A 636 -12.16 -37.47 -1.20
C THR A 636 -12.70 -36.84 0.08
N PRO A 637 -13.91 -37.22 0.55
CA PRO A 637 -14.39 -36.70 1.81
C PRO A 637 -13.40 -37.10 2.89
N THR A 638 -12.94 -36.12 3.67
CA THR A 638 -12.11 -36.37 4.86
C THR A 638 -12.80 -37.46 5.66
N PRO A 639 -12.14 -38.58 6.02
CA PRO A 639 -12.78 -39.60 6.83
C PRO A 639 -13.34 -38.92 8.06
N VAL A 640 -14.66 -38.99 8.23
CA VAL A 640 -15.27 -38.57 9.48
C VAL A 640 -14.66 -39.47 10.54
N LEU A 641 -13.70 -38.93 11.30
CA LEU A 641 -13.14 -39.67 12.44
C LEU A 641 -14.35 -40.11 13.27
N PRO A 642 -14.47 -41.38 13.61
CA PRO A 642 -15.55 -41.84 14.45
C PRO A 642 -15.58 -40.94 15.68
N PRO A 643 -16.74 -40.53 16.17
CA PRO A 643 -16.82 -39.63 17.31
C PRO A 643 -15.92 -40.19 18.39
N VAL A 644 -14.89 -39.44 18.74
CA VAL A 644 -14.05 -39.74 19.88
C VAL A 644 -15.03 -39.81 21.03
N HIS A 645 -15.26 -41.03 21.55
CA HIS A 645 -16.06 -41.18 22.73
C HIS A 645 -15.42 -40.32 23.81
N THR A 646 -15.94 -39.16 24.00
CA THR A 646 -15.53 -38.29 25.10
C THR A 646 -15.70 -39.15 26.37
N PRO A 647 -14.62 -39.42 27.08
CA PRO A 647 -14.76 -40.23 28.30
C PRO A 647 -15.79 -39.52 29.18
N THR A 648 -16.85 -40.24 29.54
CA THR A 648 -17.91 -39.75 30.40
C THR A 648 -17.24 -39.13 31.62
N ARG A 649 -17.36 -37.81 31.77
CA ARG A 649 -16.78 -37.10 32.90
C ARG A 649 -17.19 -37.82 34.16
N THR A 650 -16.25 -38.44 34.87
CA THR A 650 -16.44 -38.92 36.21
C THR A 650 -16.98 -37.73 37.03
N PRO A 651 -18.13 -37.83 37.69
CA PRO A 651 -18.64 -36.71 38.48
C PRO A 651 -17.56 -36.27 39.45
N TRP A 652 -17.28 -35.01 39.50
CA TRP A 652 -16.35 -34.43 40.46
C TRP A 652 -16.81 -34.86 41.86
N PRO A 653 -15.92 -35.33 42.75
CA PRO A 653 -16.29 -35.61 44.12
C PRO A 653 -16.89 -34.36 44.73
N THR A 654 -18.07 -34.53 45.32
CA THR A 654 -18.83 -33.48 46.00
C THR A 654 -17.88 -32.80 46.99
N ARG A 655 -17.69 -31.51 46.87
CA ARG A 655 -16.85 -30.74 47.80
C ARG A 655 -17.36 -30.97 49.22
N THR A 656 -16.50 -31.51 50.04
CA THR A 656 -16.72 -31.54 51.51
C THR A 656 -16.87 -30.10 51.98
N PRO A 657 -17.88 -29.76 52.78
CA PRO A 657 -18.06 -28.40 53.25
C PRO A 657 -16.80 -27.96 54.02
N THR A 658 -16.24 -26.82 53.62
CA THR A 658 -15.11 -26.17 54.29
C THR A 658 -15.49 -25.88 55.74
N PRO A 659 -14.68 -26.27 56.73
CA PRO A 659 -14.97 -25.95 58.14
C PRO A 659 -15.02 -24.43 58.30
N THR A 660 -16.06 -23.98 58.98
CA THR A 660 -16.33 -22.57 59.31
C THR A 660 -15.13 -21.99 60.05
N ARG A 661 -14.51 -20.98 59.49
CA ARG A 661 -13.39 -20.25 60.12
C ARG A 661 -13.87 -19.66 61.42
N THR A 662 -13.24 -20.03 62.52
CA THR A 662 -13.39 -19.40 63.85
C THR A 662 -12.98 -17.93 63.72
N PRO A 663 -13.75 -16.95 64.25
CA PRO A 663 -13.35 -15.55 64.18
C PRO A 663 -12.08 -15.30 64.99
N TRP A 664 -11.16 -14.52 64.42
CA TRP A 664 -9.95 -14.06 65.10
C TRP A 664 -10.32 -13.23 66.32
N PRO A 665 -9.60 -13.36 67.46
CA PRO A 665 -9.84 -12.52 68.63
C PRO A 665 -9.51 -11.06 68.29
N THR A 666 -10.42 -10.18 68.65
CA THR A 666 -10.31 -8.72 68.50
C THR A 666 -9.09 -8.22 69.31
N ARG A 667 -8.18 -7.52 68.65
CA ARG A 667 -7.04 -6.86 69.28
C ARG A 667 -7.53 -5.79 70.21
N THR A 668 -7.16 -5.89 71.49
CA THR A 668 -7.32 -4.86 72.48
C THR A 668 -6.47 -3.63 72.12
N PRO A 669 -6.97 -2.39 72.18
CA PRO A 669 -6.20 -1.23 71.91
C PRO A 669 -5.14 -0.98 73.00
N SER A 670 -3.92 -0.71 72.61
CA SER A 670 -2.83 -0.30 73.52
C SER A 670 -3.09 1.10 74.10
N PRO A 671 -2.71 1.38 75.35
CA PRO A 671 -2.96 2.66 75.96
C PRO A 671 -2.09 3.76 75.36
N THR A 672 -2.70 4.90 75.06
CA THR A 672 -2.09 6.11 74.57
C THR A 672 -1.24 6.73 75.68
N THR A 673 0.07 6.82 75.56
CA THR A 673 0.94 7.60 76.41
C THR A 673 0.80 9.09 76.10
N VAL A 674 0.24 9.82 77.06
CA VAL A 674 0.22 11.28 77.08
C VAL A 674 1.62 11.78 77.37
N ARG A 675 2.24 12.50 76.41
CA ARG A 675 3.43 13.30 76.63
C ARG A 675 3.00 14.67 77.16
N SER A 676 3.34 14.96 78.39
CA SER A 676 3.29 16.30 78.99
C SER A 676 4.37 17.19 78.43
N SER A 677 3.98 18.37 78.03
CA SER A 677 4.85 19.49 77.62
C SER A 677 5.51 20.09 78.92
N SER A 678 6.81 20.28 78.80
CA SER A 678 7.53 21.39 79.47
C SER A 678 8.69 21.77 78.54
#